data_deb6b0e7c91424836f8a268667bb4157
#
_entry.id   deb6b0e7c91424836f8a268667bb4157
#
_cell.length_a   1.000
_cell.length_b   1.000
_cell.length_c   1.000
_cell.angle_alpha   90.00
_cell.angle_beta   90.00
_cell.angle_gamma   90.00
#
_symmetry.space_group_name_H-M   'P 1'
#
loop_
_entity.id
_entity.type
_entity.pdbx_description
1 polymer ?
#
loop_
_entity_poly.entity_id
_entity_poly.type
_entity_poly.pdbx_seq_one_letter_code
_entity_poly.pdbx_strand_id
1 'polypeptide(L)'
;MRRAAFIVACLMLSLGLHAQEKTIILHSQGNVLYETPVSNLGGIYFLSSPISAVFNNHDGATLNTVPISAIDSLTFGNYDIPSGDRVIITFNGNDAEIINPFANEGVIIEKSQGDITVYSTKFGVPYFVTGSSTNGSLTVNSNSALTMTLHDLSLTSGSTAAINFATACDVELILSGDNTLTDNANSALKAALQVTGNLTVNEDTSNNEHVLRVQGNAKHGINVDGVMTVNAGTIQIMGSDSDGVHGSSDLLWNGGTLSIPAPGSDGLDFSGNIHIAGGNLDIHANTESARGIKVSGIFEMADGTLNVGVTGNDSKGIKCDSTLIVHGGVVEVNVAGEGSNGISSDQHISIEGTAEITIVSTSHDGKCFKSDNTFAMNGGNVTLTHSGDVSKGIKTVGVVDISGGSLTITSSGSTELETVNNQNVPAYCTAIKSDTDIVISGGTFHITLPTTNHGGKSISADGNMTISGGDFTIETHGNGAAYTVSGSTKDSYTSSCLKSDGNMVLSAGTFNLTSTGTGGKGINTGGTMTIGTPNGNNDDLILNVTTSGERITVTSGGGGPWGGGDYANPKAIKAQGNLTINSGTLRVNCTQTQNEGGECIESKATLTINGGDIEAYSKKDDAVNARTNLTINGGVYYAHSDANDGTDCNGTMALNGGFCISNGARQPEEGFDCDNNQFKITGGTHIGTGGGTSNPTTSVCTQPILKINTQSGYAIQILKSDGTVICTYKCPTLSGGGGGWPGGGSGLVMLFTDPQLQTGQSYIVKYNGTINGGTEWHGYYTGNVTYSGGSQTTVNVNAIVTTVNAGGSGW
;
A
#
# COMPACT_ATOMS: atom_id res chain seq x y z
N MET A 1 17.66 -40.13 24.08
CA MET A 1 19.06 -39.91 23.67
C MET A 1 19.20 -39.02 22.42
N ARG A 2 18.55 -39.27 21.26
CA ARG A 2 18.70 -38.41 20.06
C ARG A 2 18.17 -36.98 20.22
N ARG A 3 17.16 -36.70 21.06
CA ARG A 3 16.62 -35.36 21.30
C ARG A 3 17.50 -34.46 22.17
N ALA A 4 18.19 -35.01 23.15
CA ALA A 4 19.10 -34.24 24.01
C ALA A 4 20.38 -33.83 23.26
N ALA A 5 20.93 -34.73 22.42
CA ALA A 5 22.10 -34.44 21.59
C ALA A 5 21.81 -33.37 20.52
N PHE A 6 20.57 -33.34 19.98
CA PHE A 6 20.17 -32.34 18.98
C PHE A 6 19.99 -30.95 19.61
N ILE A 7 19.45 -30.86 20.81
CA ILE A 7 19.26 -29.59 21.53
C ILE A 7 20.62 -28.95 21.89
N VAL A 8 21.59 -29.74 22.34
CA VAL A 8 22.95 -29.27 22.66
C VAL A 8 23.73 -28.87 21.40
N ALA A 9 23.56 -29.60 20.28
CA ALA A 9 24.18 -29.25 19.00
C ALA A 9 23.57 -27.96 18.39
N CYS A 10 22.25 -27.75 18.48
CA CYS A 10 21.63 -26.52 18.02
C CYS A 10 21.99 -25.32 18.91
N LEU A 11 22.12 -25.47 20.22
CA LEU A 11 22.59 -24.38 21.09
C LEU A 11 24.08 -24.01 20.81
N MET A 12 24.91 -24.95 20.41
CA MET A 12 26.31 -24.66 20.07
C MET A 12 26.48 -23.95 18.71
N LEU A 13 25.54 -24.12 17.77
CA LEU A 13 25.58 -23.39 16.50
C LEU A 13 25.05 -21.93 16.64
N SER A 14 24.21 -21.65 17.63
CA SER A 14 23.73 -20.31 17.92
C SER A 14 24.65 -19.48 18.83
N LEU A 15 25.65 -20.12 19.44
CA LEU A 15 26.65 -19.49 20.32
C LEU A 15 27.94 -19.13 19.57
N GLY A 16 27.99 -19.27 18.26
CA GLY A 16 29.21 -19.08 17.46
C GLY A 16 29.61 -17.66 17.14
N LEU A 17 28.98 -16.66 17.71
CA LEU A 17 29.35 -15.24 17.53
C LEU A 17 29.07 -14.48 18.83
N HIS A 18 30.13 -14.02 19.50
CA HIS A 18 30.18 -13.18 20.71
C HIS A 18 30.22 -13.98 22.01
N ALA A 19 31.41 -14.47 22.36
CA ALA A 19 31.69 -15.07 23.64
C ALA A 19 31.98 -14.00 24.69
N GLN A 20 30.96 -13.50 25.36
CA GLN A 20 31.14 -13.16 26.77
C GLN A 20 31.47 -14.43 27.55
N GLU A 21 32.27 -14.34 28.60
CA GLU A 21 32.61 -15.47 29.50
C GLU A 21 31.33 -15.95 30.21
N LYS A 22 30.52 -16.75 29.51
CA LYS A 22 29.42 -17.49 30.13
C LYS A 22 29.98 -18.75 30.79
N THR A 23 29.50 -19.04 31.95
CA THR A 23 29.80 -20.26 32.68
C THR A 23 28.74 -21.30 32.38
N ILE A 24 29.16 -22.49 31.98
CA ILE A 24 28.26 -23.64 31.96
C ILE A 24 28.15 -24.18 33.36
N ILE A 25 26.93 -24.31 33.88
CA ILE A 25 26.62 -24.80 35.19
C ILE A 25 25.73 -26.04 35.06
N LEU A 26 26.21 -27.17 35.54
CA LEU A 26 25.40 -28.39 35.62
C LEU A 26 24.80 -28.52 37.02
N HIS A 27 23.52 -28.82 37.09
CA HIS A 27 22.82 -29.01 38.36
C HIS A 27 22.41 -30.46 38.57
N SER A 28 22.43 -30.85 39.84
CA SER A 28 21.87 -32.09 40.33
C SER A 28 21.10 -31.83 41.63
N GLN A 29 19.81 -32.16 41.65
CA GLN A 29 18.92 -31.99 42.80
C GLN A 29 18.99 -30.56 43.42
N GLY A 30 19.07 -29.54 42.53
CA GLY A 30 19.14 -28.13 42.91
C GLY A 30 20.52 -27.64 43.37
N ASN A 31 21.56 -28.50 43.34
CA ASN A 31 22.94 -28.11 43.67
C ASN A 31 23.81 -28.06 42.41
N VAL A 32 24.83 -27.22 42.40
CA VAL A 32 25.81 -27.16 41.31
C VAL A 32 26.67 -28.42 41.37
N LEU A 33 26.67 -29.19 40.33
CA LEU A 33 27.45 -30.40 40.16
C LEU A 33 28.80 -30.15 39.50
N TYR A 34 28.82 -29.25 38.53
CA TYR A 34 30.02 -28.81 37.80
C TYR A 34 29.80 -27.45 37.20
N GLU A 35 30.83 -26.64 37.21
CA GLU A 35 30.83 -25.30 36.68
C GLU A 35 32.14 -25.02 35.95
N THR A 36 32.11 -24.41 34.76
CA THR A 36 33.30 -24.00 34.05
C THR A 36 32.97 -22.87 33.06
N PRO A 37 33.84 -21.85 32.91
CA PRO A 37 33.72 -20.86 31.86
C PRO A 37 33.69 -21.49 30.47
N VAL A 38 32.84 -20.94 29.59
CA VAL A 38 32.73 -21.41 28.19
C VAL A 38 34.06 -21.22 27.45
N SER A 39 34.82 -20.17 27.78
CA SER A 39 36.15 -19.90 27.24
C SER A 39 37.19 -20.97 27.54
N ASN A 40 36.99 -21.77 28.60
CA ASN A 40 37.90 -22.90 28.94
C ASN A 40 37.55 -24.17 28.17
N LEU A 41 36.41 -24.19 27.46
CA LEU A 41 35.92 -25.40 26.80
C LEU A 41 36.34 -25.48 25.33
N GLY A 42 37.16 -26.47 24.99
CA GLY A 42 37.41 -26.88 23.62
C GLY A 42 36.31 -27.81 23.05
N GLY A 43 35.50 -28.43 23.90
CA GLY A 43 34.37 -29.25 23.49
C GLY A 43 33.72 -30.04 24.62
N ILE A 44 32.50 -30.48 24.38
CA ILE A 44 31.75 -31.42 25.24
C ILE A 44 31.47 -32.68 24.43
N TYR A 45 31.92 -33.79 24.90
CA TYR A 45 31.78 -35.09 24.25
C TYR A 45 30.91 -36.03 25.08
N PHE A 46 30.18 -36.89 24.42
CA PHE A 46 29.32 -37.86 25.11
C PHE A 46 29.86 -39.28 24.92
N LEU A 47 30.19 -39.93 26.01
CA LEU A 47 30.60 -41.34 26.02
C LEU A 47 29.36 -42.22 26.08
N SER A 48 29.44 -43.38 25.45
CA SER A 48 28.34 -44.36 25.42
C SER A 48 28.45 -45.43 26.50
N SER A 49 29.64 -45.58 27.11
CA SER A 49 29.88 -46.56 28.18
C SER A 49 31.09 -46.17 29.08
N PRO A 50 30.88 -45.68 30.31
CA PRO A 50 29.61 -45.31 30.91
C PRO A 50 29.01 -44.07 30.20
N ILE A 51 27.69 -43.91 30.22
CA ILE A 51 27.01 -42.77 29.60
C ILE A 51 27.37 -41.54 30.41
N SER A 52 28.25 -40.69 29.88
CA SER A 52 28.80 -39.52 30.57
C SER A 52 29.03 -38.38 29.60
N ALA A 53 28.96 -37.12 30.08
CA ALA A 53 29.43 -35.93 29.40
C ALA A 53 30.88 -35.67 29.82
N VAL A 54 31.77 -35.50 28.86
CA VAL A 54 33.19 -35.20 29.06
C VAL A 54 33.46 -33.77 28.57
N PHE A 55 33.94 -32.94 29.44
CA PHE A 55 34.30 -31.54 29.18
C PHE A 55 35.81 -31.49 28.95
N ASN A 56 36.24 -31.06 27.79
CA ASN A 56 37.65 -30.91 27.44
C ASN A 56 38.02 -29.47 27.24
N ASN A 57 39.26 -29.07 27.54
CA ASN A 57 39.83 -27.79 27.20
C ASN A 57 40.20 -27.71 25.70
N HIS A 58 40.70 -26.57 25.25
CA HIS A 58 41.11 -26.37 23.85
C HIS A 58 42.27 -27.25 23.41
N ASP A 59 43.09 -27.71 24.34
CA ASP A 59 44.20 -28.66 24.09
C ASP A 59 43.74 -30.11 24.06
N GLY A 60 42.45 -30.36 24.24
CA GLY A 60 41.86 -31.71 24.27
C GLY A 60 42.00 -32.44 25.62
N ALA A 61 42.56 -31.79 26.66
CA ALA A 61 42.64 -32.39 27.99
C ALA A 61 41.27 -32.34 28.69
N THR A 62 40.93 -33.44 29.37
CA THR A 62 39.67 -33.60 30.09
C THR A 62 39.68 -32.72 31.35
N LEU A 63 38.74 -31.76 31.38
CA LEU A 63 38.46 -30.89 32.53
C LEU A 63 37.61 -31.63 33.59
N ASN A 64 36.57 -32.31 33.13
CA ASN A 64 35.69 -33.10 33.99
C ASN A 64 34.91 -34.16 33.19
N THR A 65 34.41 -35.17 33.89
CA THR A 65 33.54 -36.20 33.34
C THR A 65 32.36 -36.41 34.28
N VAL A 66 31.16 -36.13 33.78
CA VAL A 66 29.93 -36.17 34.59
C VAL A 66 28.97 -37.21 34.02
N PRO A 67 28.46 -38.17 34.81
CA PRO A 67 27.45 -39.12 34.39
C PRO A 67 26.18 -38.36 33.95
N ILE A 68 25.64 -38.67 32.79
CA ILE A 68 24.42 -38.00 32.29
C ILE A 68 23.24 -38.23 33.25
N SER A 69 23.21 -39.37 33.94
CA SER A 69 22.15 -39.64 34.93
C SER A 69 22.21 -38.74 36.18
N ALA A 70 23.31 -38.06 36.41
CA ALA A 70 23.48 -37.14 37.54
C ALA A 70 23.11 -35.68 37.17
N ILE A 71 22.81 -35.39 35.89
CA ILE A 71 22.51 -34.02 35.41
C ILE A 71 21.01 -33.83 35.33
N ASP A 72 20.44 -32.96 36.13
CA ASP A 72 19.03 -32.57 36.10
C ASP A 72 18.79 -31.43 35.11
N SER A 73 19.66 -30.42 35.09
CA SER A 73 19.61 -29.26 34.19
C SER A 73 21.01 -28.72 33.90
N LEU A 74 21.09 -28.01 32.78
CA LEU A 74 22.26 -27.24 32.38
C LEU A 74 21.80 -25.80 32.23
N THR A 75 22.45 -24.87 32.90
CA THR A 75 22.21 -23.45 32.82
C THR A 75 23.48 -22.72 32.40
N PHE A 76 23.29 -21.50 31.86
CA PHE A 76 24.40 -20.59 31.59
C PHE A 76 24.29 -19.46 32.60
N GLY A 77 25.28 -19.30 33.45
CA GLY A 77 25.44 -18.21 34.38
C GLY A 77 26.42 -17.18 33.85
N ASN A 78 26.33 -15.95 34.37
CA ASN A 78 27.40 -14.98 34.20
C ASN A 78 28.55 -15.35 35.14
N TYR A 79 29.78 -15.25 34.66
CA TYR A 79 30.96 -15.45 35.53
C TYR A 79 31.09 -14.19 36.42
N ASP A 80 30.83 -14.31 37.71
CA ASP A 80 31.15 -13.27 38.69
C ASP A 80 32.67 -13.16 38.81
N ILE A 81 33.26 -12.15 38.19
CA ILE A 81 34.72 -11.89 38.31
C ILE A 81 35.00 -11.45 39.75
N PRO A 82 35.84 -12.22 40.49
CA PRO A 82 36.25 -11.81 41.84
C PRO A 82 36.80 -10.37 41.83
N SER A 83 36.52 -9.58 42.85
CA SER A 83 36.91 -8.16 42.97
C SER A 83 38.41 -7.86 42.84
N GLY A 84 39.24 -8.91 42.83
CA GLY A 84 40.71 -8.83 42.64
C GLY A 84 41.17 -8.95 41.19
N ASP A 85 40.26 -9.27 40.21
CA ASP A 85 40.60 -9.60 38.83
C ASP A 85 40.10 -8.57 37.80
N ARG A 86 39.80 -7.31 38.18
CA ARG A 86 39.41 -6.22 37.30
C ARG A 86 40.10 -4.92 37.62
N VAL A 87 40.30 -4.08 36.63
CA VAL A 87 40.72 -2.67 36.82
C VAL A 87 39.54 -1.87 37.32
N ILE A 88 39.69 -1.13 38.41
CA ILE A 88 38.68 -0.23 38.95
C ILE A 88 39.16 1.22 38.80
N ILE A 89 38.35 2.07 38.16
CA ILE A 89 38.56 3.50 38.00
C ILE A 89 37.39 4.20 38.67
N THR A 90 37.64 4.89 39.77
CA THR A 90 36.63 5.67 40.51
C THR A 90 36.91 7.16 40.35
N PHE A 91 36.11 7.87 39.58
CA PHE A 91 36.20 9.31 39.44
C PHE A 91 35.73 10.04 40.70
N ASN A 92 36.51 11.03 41.15
CA ASN A 92 36.19 11.83 42.33
C ASN A 92 36.53 13.30 42.05
N GLY A 93 35.57 14.05 41.47
CA GLY A 93 35.80 15.43 41.06
C GLY A 93 36.91 15.55 39.99
N ASN A 94 37.96 16.33 40.23
CA ASN A 94 39.08 16.51 39.28
C ASN A 94 40.19 15.45 39.44
N ASP A 95 39.89 14.31 40.06
CA ASP A 95 40.87 13.25 40.32
C ASP A 95 40.19 11.88 40.13
N ALA A 96 40.96 10.82 40.15
CA ALA A 96 40.43 9.44 40.13
C ALA A 96 41.30 8.53 40.99
N GLU A 97 40.62 7.57 41.66
CA GLU A 97 41.31 6.46 42.32
C GLU A 97 41.35 5.27 41.36
N ILE A 98 42.51 4.61 41.30
CA ILE A 98 42.77 3.50 40.36
C ILE A 98 43.27 2.28 41.10
N ILE A 99 42.59 1.17 40.94
CA ILE A 99 43.02 -0.16 41.34
C ILE A 99 43.34 -0.95 40.09
N ASN A 100 44.58 -1.26 39.84
CA ASN A 100 45.07 -1.98 38.68
C ASN A 100 45.83 -3.26 39.09
N PRO A 101 45.17 -4.41 39.17
CA PRO A 101 45.85 -5.66 39.50
C PRO A 101 46.75 -6.18 38.37
N PHE A 102 46.61 -5.66 37.14
CA PHE A 102 47.36 -6.07 35.96
C PHE A 102 48.54 -5.16 35.61
N ALA A 103 49.01 -4.30 36.52
CA ALA A 103 50.11 -3.37 36.28
C ALA A 103 51.39 -4.03 35.79
N ASN A 104 51.66 -5.29 36.24
CA ASN A 104 52.80 -6.06 35.80
C ASN A 104 52.49 -7.04 34.66
N GLU A 105 51.25 -6.99 34.12
CA GLU A 105 50.74 -7.92 33.10
C GLU A 105 50.36 -7.20 31.81
N GLY A 106 50.90 -6.01 31.58
CA GLY A 106 50.71 -5.27 30.33
C GLY A 106 49.53 -4.26 30.33
N VAL A 107 49.02 -3.89 31.51
CA VAL A 107 48.07 -2.78 31.67
C VAL A 107 48.76 -1.62 32.37
N ILE A 108 48.97 -0.53 31.64
CA ILE A 108 49.57 0.71 32.16
C ILE A 108 48.46 1.78 32.20
N ILE A 109 48.36 2.48 33.32
CA ILE A 109 47.38 3.55 33.45
C ILE A 109 48.09 4.84 33.84
N GLU A 110 47.97 5.85 33.00
CA GLU A 110 48.45 7.19 33.23
C GLU A 110 47.31 8.09 33.70
N LYS A 111 47.58 8.91 34.67
CA LYS A 111 46.64 9.85 35.27
C LYS A 111 47.21 11.26 35.26
N SER A 112 46.44 12.22 34.71
CA SER A 112 46.70 13.63 34.78
C SER A 112 45.43 14.34 35.30
N GLN A 113 45.38 14.56 36.61
CA GLN A 113 44.17 15.01 37.30
C GLN A 113 43.01 14.05 37.02
N GLY A 114 41.86 14.51 36.48
CA GLY A 114 40.72 13.71 36.08
C GLY A 114 40.83 13.02 34.72
N ASP A 115 41.89 13.26 33.96
CA ASP A 115 42.12 12.62 32.67
C ASP A 115 42.89 11.31 32.84
N ILE A 116 42.30 10.22 32.44
CA ILE A 116 42.86 8.88 32.57
C ILE A 116 43.13 8.31 31.19
N THR A 117 44.36 7.79 31.00
CA THR A 117 44.73 7.08 29.79
C THR A 117 45.16 5.64 30.15
N VAL A 118 44.53 4.67 29.57
CA VAL A 118 44.83 3.26 29.69
C VAL A 118 45.56 2.79 28.45
N TYR A 119 46.65 2.05 28.64
CA TYR A 119 47.34 1.28 27.61
C TYR A 119 47.29 -0.17 28.01
N SER A 120 46.70 -1.03 27.17
CA SER A 120 46.57 -2.48 27.46
C SER A 120 47.08 -3.33 26.30
N THR A 121 47.97 -4.24 26.62
CA THR A 121 48.40 -5.33 25.71
C THR A 121 47.84 -6.68 26.18
N LYS A 122 47.21 -6.71 27.36
CA LYS A 122 46.62 -7.91 27.93
C LYS A 122 45.25 -8.17 27.34
N PHE A 123 44.98 -9.40 26.95
CA PHE A 123 43.68 -9.82 26.41
C PHE A 123 42.63 -9.94 27.53
N GLY A 124 41.39 -9.54 27.23
CA GLY A 124 40.21 -9.81 28.07
C GLY A 124 40.22 -9.10 29.42
N VAL A 125 40.81 -7.89 29.51
CA VAL A 125 40.86 -7.15 30.79
C VAL A 125 39.49 -6.55 31.08
N PRO A 126 38.85 -6.90 32.21
CA PRO A 126 37.64 -6.24 32.63
C PRO A 126 37.92 -4.93 33.37
N TYR A 127 37.20 -3.91 32.99
CA TYR A 127 37.24 -2.58 33.60
C TYR A 127 35.91 -2.29 34.31
N PHE A 128 35.99 -1.67 35.50
CA PHE A 128 34.83 -1.15 36.21
C PHE A 128 35.05 0.34 36.44
N VAL A 129 34.18 1.15 35.86
CA VAL A 129 34.31 2.62 35.87
C VAL A 129 33.12 3.23 36.57
N THR A 130 33.36 4.02 37.60
CA THR A 130 32.30 4.58 38.43
C THR A 130 32.67 5.97 38.95
N GLY A 131 31.71 6.61 39.64
CA GLY A 131 31.91 7.90 40.29
C GLY A 131 31.62 9.09 39.40
N SER A 132 32.14 10.28 39.75
CA SER A 132 31.77 11.50 39.01
C SER A 132 32.92 12.48 38.81
N SER A 133 32.99 13.10 37.64
CA SER A 133 33.89 14.20 37.33
C SER A 133 33.21 15.21 36.41
N THR A 134 33.44 16.51 36.72
CA THR A 134 33.02 17.64 35.85
C THR A 134 34.17 18.15 34.95
N ASN A 135 35.36 17.54 35.06
CA ASN A 135 36.50 17.85 34.25
C ASN A 135 37.44 16.63 34.17
N GLY A 136 36.93 15.52 33.65
CA GLY A 136 37.69 14.26 33.51
C GLY A 136 37.31 13.54 32.22
N SER A 137 38.25 12.73 31.76
CA SER A 137 38.09 11.88 30.56
C SER A 137 38.74 10.52 30.75
N LEU A 138 38.28 9.53 29.98
CA LEU A 138 38.87 8.19 29.91
C LEU A 138 39.23 7.85 28.45
N THR A 139 40.55 7.73 28.20
CA THR A 139 41.03 7.23 26.90
C THR A 139 41.61 5.83 27.08
N VAL A 140 41.20 4.90 26.25
CA VAL A 140 41.62 3.51 26.27
C VAL A 140 42.34 3.16 24.97
N ASN A 141 43.60 2.79 25.06
CA ASN A 141 44.40 2.24 23.97
C ASN A 141 44.62 0.75 24.25
N SER A 142 43.79 -0.12 23.64
CA SER A 142 43.93 -1.58 23.80
C SER A 142 44.21 -2.25 22.47
N ASN A 143 45.13 -3.18 22.43
CA ASN A 143 45.35 -4.00 21.23
C ASN A 143 44.50 -5.29 21.22
N SER A 144 43.66 -5.47 22.23
CA SER A 144 42.84 -6.65 22.44
C SER A 144 41.43 -6.26 22.87
N ALA A 145 40.47 -7.16 22.65
CA ALA A 145 39.12 -6.99 23.14
C ALA A 145 39.07 -6.78 24.66
N LEU A 146 38.13 -5.97 25.09
CA LEU A 146 37.93 -5.64 26.51
C LEU A 146 36.44 -5.55 26.86
N THR A 147 36.15 -5.74 28.15
CA THR A 147 34.85 -5.50 28.75
C THR A 147 34.91 -4.32 29.70
N MET A 148 34.01 -3.36 29.58
CA MET A 148 33.93 -2.21 30.45
C MET A 148 32.53 -2.06 31.07
N THR A 149 32.43 -2.16 32.38
CA THR A 149 31.22 -1.82 33.11
C THR A 149 31.22 -0.36 33.52
N LEU A 150 30.19 0.38 33.08
CA LEU A 150 29.91 1.71 33.60
C LEU A 150 28.87 1.57 34.73
N HIS A 151 29.25 2.03 35.93
CA HIS A 151 28.37 1.89 37.10
C HIS A 151 28.18 3.24 37.78
N ASP A 152 26.98 3.79 37.69
CA ASP A 152 26.60 5.11 38.23
C ASP A 152 27.66 6.19 37.91
N LEU A 153 28.11 6.19 36.67
CA LEU A 153 29.20 7.07 36.20
C LEU A 153 28.62 8.40 35.69
N SER A 154 29.13 9.51 36.20
CA SER A 154 28.86 10.83 35.63
C SER A 154 30.14 11.50 35.20
N LEU A 155 30.43 11.51 33.91
CA LEU A 155 31.69 12.00 33.36
C LEU A 155 31.50 13.13 32.36
N THR A 156 31.94 14.32 32.73
CA THR A 156 32.01 15.49 31.84
C THR A 156 33.46 15.81 31.53
N SER A 157 33.80 15.78 30.23
CA SER A 157 35.15 16.11 29.80
C SER A 157 35.38 17.63 29.69
N GLY A 158 36.51 18.09 30.22
CA GLY A 158 36.96 19.47 30.08
C GLY A 158 37.67 19.79 28.75
N SER A 159 38.09 18.77 27.99
CA SER A 159 39.01 18.97 26.86
C SER A 159 38.76 18.08 25.64
N THR A 160 38.09 16.90 25.80
CA THR A 160 38.01 15.87 24.76
C THR A 160 36.68 15.11 24.85
N ALA A 161 36.59 13.90 24.29
CA ALA A 161 35.48 12.98 24.55
C ALA A 161 35.43 12.63 26.04
N ALA A 162 34.24 12.27 26.54
CA ALA A 162 34.15 11.73 27.89
C ALA A 162 34.80 10.36 27.97
N ILE A 163 34.49 9.46 27.03
CA ILE A 163 35.12 8.16 26.86
C ILE A 163 35.61 7.99 25.42
N ASN A 164 36.88 7.62 25.23
CA ASN A 164 37.46 7.39 23.92
C ASN A 164 38.18 6.02 23.89
N PHE A 165 37.69 5.09 23.11
CA PHE A 165 38.36 3.86 22.72
C PHE A 165 39.15 4.14 21.43
N ALA A 166 40.42 4.53 21.60
CA ALA A 166 41.26 5.15 20.57
C ALA A 166 41.87 4.15 19.57
N THR A 167 41.75 2.85 19.83
CA THR A 167 42.29 1.77 18.99
C THR A 167 41.15 0.90 18.44
N ALA A 168 41.40 0.27 17.31
CA ALA A 168 40.41 -0.64 16.68
C ALA A 168 40.36 -1.99 17.40
N CYS A 169 39.73 -2.02 18.57
CA CYS A 169 39.50 -3.25 19.34
C CYS A 169 38.02 -3.44 19.59
N ASP A 170 37.63 -4.68 19.89
CA ASP A 170 36.23 -4.98 20.26
C ASP A 170 35.99 -4.50 21.69
N VAL A 171 35.00 -3.68 21.88
CA VAL A 171 34.56 -3.16 23.17
C VAL A 171 33.22 -3.73 23.54
N GLU A 172 33.13 -4.42 24.65
CA GLU A 172 31.89 -4.74 25.30
C GLU A 172 31.63 -3.72 26.42
N LEU A 173 30.57 -2.95 26.30
CA LEU A 173 30.12 -1.98 27.28
C LEU A 173 28.91 -2.53 28.04
N ILE A 174 29.06 -2.73 29.35
CA ILE A 174 28.01 -3.18 30.24
C ILE A 174 27.48 -1.98 31.01
N LEU A 175 26.20 -1.68 30.84
CA LEU A 175 25.52 -0.62 31.56
C LEU A 175 25.03 -1.14 32.93
N SER A 176 25.37 -0.44 33.98
CA SER A 176 24.91 -0.72 35.36
C SER A 176 24.58 0.61 36.05
N GLY A 177 23.35 0.73 36.54
CA GLY A 177 22.86 1.98 37.13
C GLY A 177 22.68 3.12 36.11
N ASP A 178 22.87 4.35 36.58
CA ASP A 178 22.60 5.57 35.85
C ASP A 178 23.88 6.28 35.40
N ASN A 179 24.20 6.21 34.11
CA ASN A 179 25.44 6.71 33.56
C ASN A 179 25.22 7.93 32.69
N THR A 180 26.12 8.95 32.79
CA THR A 180 26.06 10.17 31.98
C THR A 180 27.44 10.49 31.40
N LEU A 181 27.51 10.72 30.10
CA LEU A 181 28.72 11.13 29.37
C LEU A 181 28.49 12.45 28.66
N THR A 182 29.37 13.43 28.90
CA THR A 182 29.30 14.74 28.24
C THR A 182 30.70 15.11 27.73
N ASP A 183 30.83 15.47 26.46
CA ASP A 183 32.06 15.92 25.88
C ASP A 183 32.23 17.44 25.95
N ASN A 184 33.43 17.92 25.58
CA ASN A 184 33.72 19.32 25.43
C ASN A 184 33.43 19.80 24.00
N ALA A 185 32.72 20.90 23.84
CA ALA A 185 32.38 21.49 22.55
C ALA A 185 33.57 21.82 21.65
N ASN A 186 34.76 22.00 22.23
CA ASN A 186 35.99 22.27 21.47
C ASN A 186 36.85 21.01 21.30
N SER A 187 36.30 19.82 21.59
CA SER A 187 37.00 18.54 21.42
C SER A 187 37.41 18.34 19.96
N ALA A 188 38.63 17.85 19.75
CA ALA A 188 39.06 17.37 18.43
C ALA A 188 38.46 15.98 18.08
N LEU A 189 37.91 15.26 19.06
CA LEU A 189 37.18 14.03 18.88
C LEU A 189 35.72 14.32 18.52
N LYS A 190 35.09 13.39 17.83
CA LYS A 190 33.79 13.64 17.19
C LYS A 190 32.57 13.35 18.08
N ALA A 191 32.76 12.79 19.26
CA ALA A 191 31.62 12.36 20.09
C ALA A 191 31.94 12.30 21.57
N ALA A 192 30.90 12.31 22.41
CA ALA A 192 31.05 12.09 23.86
C ALA A 192 31.49 10.66 24.19
N LEU A 193 30.97 9.67 23.45
CA LEU A 193 31.48 8.30 23.41
C LEU A 193 32.05 8.02 22.01
N GLN A 194 33.37 7.94 21.94
CA GLN A 194 34.08 7.67 20.68
C GLN A 194 34.66 6.25 20.71
N VAL A 195 34.39 5.45 19.66
CA VAL A 195 34.82 4.06 19.53
C VAL A 195 35.40 3.83 18.14
N THR A 196 36.71 3.50 18.07
CA THR A 196 37.39 3.23 16.78
C THR A 196 37.15 1.79 16.30
N GLY A 197 36.92 0.82 17.21
CA GLY A 197 36.60 -0.56 16.90
C GLY A 197 35.13 -0.87 16.94
N ASN A 198 34.78 -2.15 17.15
CA ASN A 198 33.39 -2.57 17.34
C ASN A 198 32.90 -2.24 18.76
N LEU A 199 31.65 -1.91 18.89
CA LEU A 199 30.98 -1.66 20.16
C LEU A 199 29.82 -2.62 20.34
N THR A 200 29.83 -3.37 21.45
CA THR A 200 28.66 -4.14 21.89
C THR A 200 28.13 -3.55 23.19
N VAL A 201 26.88 -3.17 23.25
CA VAL A 201 26.22 -2.66 24.45
C VAL A 201 25.33 -3.74 25.04
N ASN A 202 25.59 -4.04 26.30
CA ASN A 202 24.79 -4.93 27.15
C ASN A 202 24.40 -4.20 28.45
N GLU A 203 23.54 -4.84 29.25
CA GLU A 203 23.23 -4.36 30.59
C GLU A 203 23.59 -5.40 31.67
N ASP A 204 23.74 -4.91 32.87
CA ASP A 204 23.89 -5.76 34.06
C ASP A 204 22.60 -6.56 34.31
N THR A 205 22.73 -7.74 34.87
CA THR A 205 21.60 -8.66 35.16
C THR A 205 20.82 -8.32 36.43
N SER A 206 21.14 -7.21 37.08
CA SER A 206 20.37 -6.73 38.23
C SER A 206 19.00 -6.19 37.79
N ASN A 207 17.97 -6.29 38.63
CA ASN A 207 16.59 -5.89 38.30
C ASN A 207 16.38 -4.37 38.36
N ASN A 208 17.40 -3.56 38.11
CA ASN A 208 17.31 -2.10 38.05
C ASN A 208 17.32 -1.59 36.61
N GLU A 209 16.83 -0.40 36.36
CA GLU A 209 17.00 0.27 35.06
C GLU A 209 18.48 0.65 34.89
N HIS A 210 19.01 0.37 33.69
CA HIS A 210 20.39 0.68 33.32
C HIS A 210 20.40 1.65 32.16
N VAL A 211 20.89 2.88 32.43
CA VAL A 211 20.79 3.99 31.48
C VAL A 211 22.16 4.53 31.13
N LEU A 212 22.38 4.84 29.86
CA LEU A 212 23.46 5.65 29.37
C LEU A 212 22.92 6.94 28.74
N ARG A 213 23.08 8.07 29.44
CA ARG A 213 22.79 9.40 28.91
C ARG A 213 24.03 10.02 28.26
N VAL A 214 23.85 10.51 27.05
CA VAL A 214 24.97 11.07 26.28
C VAL A 214 24.61 12.46 25.77
N GLN A 215 25.51 13.43 26.06
CA GLN A 215 25.45 14.79 25.52
C GLN A 215 26.66 15.03 24.63
N GLY A 216 26.45 15.17 23.31
CA GLY A 216 27.45 15.38 22.29
C GLY A 216 27.59 16.87 21.90
N ASN A 217 28.42 17.63 22.59
CA ASN A 217 28.57 19.07 22.35
C ASN A 217 29.55 19.39 21.21
N ALA A 218 30.50 18.49 20.91
CA ALA A 218 31.49 18.70 19.85
C ALA A 218 30.91 18.38 18.47
N LYS A 219 30.19 17.25 18.34
CA LYS A 219 29.55 16.82 17.10
C LYS A 219 28.47 15.79 17.35
N HIS A 220 28.78 14.52 17.54
CA HIS A 220 27.85 13.43 17.73
C HIS A 220 27.67 13.05 19.20
N GLY A 221 26.57 12.44 19.58
CA GLY A 221 26.46 11.82 20.90
C GLY A 221 27.42 10.63 21.02
N ILE A 222 27.22 9.65 20.14
CA ILE A 222 28.03 8.43 20.03
C ILE A 222 28.61 8.35 18.61
N ASN A 223 29.91 8.01 18.49
CA ASN A 223 30.53 7.68 17.21
C ASN A 223 31.22 6.32 17.29
N VAL A 224 30.90 5.42 16.34
CA VAL A 224 31.45 4.06 16.24
C VAL A 224 31.99 3.85 14.83
N ASP A 225 33.30 3.62 14.69
CA ASP A 225 33.88 3.38 13.36
C ASP A 225 33.70 1.92 12.90
N GLY A 226 33.62 0.97 13.84
CA GLY A 226 33.29 -0.45 13.60
C GLY A 226 31.79 -0.75 13.66
N VAL A 227 31.45 -2.03 13.84
CA VAL A 227 30.06 -2.48 14.00
C VAL A 227 29.56 -2.09 15.41
N MET A 228 28.38 -1.48 15.46
CA MET A 228 27.68 -1.24 16.72
C MET A 228 26.60 -2.31 16.92
N THR A 229 26.65 -3.01 18.06
CA THR A 229 25.63 -3.99 18.46
C THR A 229 25.01 -3.56 19.78
N VAL A 230 23.70 -3.48 19.86
CA VAL A 230 22.96 -3.21 21.09
C VAL A 230 22.07 -4.40 21.40
N ASN A 231 22.34 -5.07 22.51
CA ASN A 231 21.56 -6.23 22.95
C ASN A 231 20.53 -5.86 24.03
N ALA A 232 20.86 -4.91 24.89
CA ALA A 232 20.03 -4.49 26.02
C ALA A 232 20.46 -3.11 26.57
N GLY A 233 19.72 -2.59 27.54
CA GLY A 233 19.95 -1.32 28.20
C GLY A 233 19.23 -0.13 27.53
N THR A 234 19.26 1.00 28.21
CA THR A 234 18.65 2.24 27.73
C THR A 234 19.73 3.23 27.34
N ILE A 235 19.70 3.68 26.09
CA ILE A 235 20.58 4.75 25.57
C ILE A 235 19.72 6.00 25.33
N GLN A 236 20.08 7.13 25.95
CA GLN A 236 19.43 8.42 25.78
C GLN A 236 20.43 9.44 25.26
N ILE A 237 20.24 9.91 24.05
CA ILE A 237 21.00 11.03 23.51
C ILE A 237 20.29 12.31 23.94
N MET A 238 20.86 13.00 24.92
CA MET A 238 20.26 14.22 25.50
C MET A 238 20.30 15.40 24.54
N GLY A 239 21.28 15.39 23.62
CA GLY A 239 21.46 16.33 22.55
C GLY A 239 22.79 16.08 21.85
N SER A 240 22.92 16.57 20.61
CA SER A 240 24.16 16.56 19.83
C SER A 240 24.24 17.78 18.93
N ASP A 241 25.46 18.24 18.63
CA ASP A 241 25.67 19.33 17.67
C ASP A 241 25.40 18.89 16.21
N SER A 242 25.60 17.59 15.93
CA SER A 242 25.24 16.93 14.66
C SER A 242 24.35 15.71 14.93
N ASP A 243 24.85 14.51 14.62
CA ASP A 243 24.00 13.29 14.71
C ASP A 243 23.93 12.77 16.15
N GLY A 244 22.80 12.16 16.47
CA GLY A 244 22.66 11.50 17.77
C GLY A 244 23.65 10.35 17.90
N VAL A 245 23.61 9.39 16.97
CA VAL A 245 24.55 8.28 16.83
C VAL A 245 25.07 8.23 15.41
N HIS A 246 26.39 8.23 15.25
CA HIS A 246 27.07 8.10 13.97
C HIS A 246 27.85 6.79 13.89
N GLY A 247 27.71 6.05 12.78
CA GLY A 247 28.41 4.80 12.54
C GLY A 247 29.03 4.71 11.15
N SER A 248 30.32 4.32 11.07
CA SER A 248 30.97 4.10 9.78
C SER A 248 30.75 2.70 9.20
N SER A 249 30.12 1.79 9.96
CA SER A 249 29.84 0.39 9.61
C SER A 249 28.37 0.06 9.93
N ASP A 250 28.07 -1.19 10.27
CA ASP A 250 26.72 -1.67 10.51
C ASP A 250 26.20 -1.35 11.94
N LEU A 251 24.88 -1.20 12.08
CA LEU A 251 24.14 -1.23 13.34
C LEU A 251 23.32 -2.51 13.43
N LEU A 252 23.52 -3.25 14.53
CA LEU A 252 22.74 -4.42 14.91
C LEU A 252 21.99 -4.08 16.21
N TRP A 253 20.68 -3.79 16.11
CA TRP A 253 19.84 -3.49 17.26
C TRP A 253 19.00 -4.71 17.62
N ASN A 254 19.46 -5.50 18.58
CA ASN A 254 18.80 -6.75 19.00
C ASN A 254 17.77 -6.53 20.11
N GLY A 255 17.90 -5.44 20.87
CA GLY A 255 17.03 -5.14 22.01
C GLY A 255 17.43 -3.84 22.72
N GLY A 256 16.78 -3.58 23.86
CA GLY A 256 16.99 -2.33 24.61
C GLY A 256 16.18 -1.14 24.09
N THR A 257 16.43 0.03 24.66
CA THR A 257 15.71 1.27 24.35
C THR A 257 16.66 2.35 23.86
N LEU A 258 16.30 3.06 22.79
CA LEU A 258 16.98 4.25 22.30
C LEU A 258 16.02 5.44 22.35
N SER A 259 16.49 6.57 22.85
CA SER A 259 15.76 7.84 22.77
C SER A 259 16.68 8.95 22.27
N ILE A 260 16.27 9.60 21.15
CA ILE A 260 16.97 10.74 20.54
C ILE A 260 15.96 11.86 20.30
N PRO A 261 15.71 12.76 21.25
CA PRO A 261 14.63 13.73 21.15
C PRO A 261 14.98 14.96 20.29
N ALA A 262 16.25 15.31 20.14
CA ALA A 262 16.65 16.53 19.43
C ALA A 262 18.13 16.51 19.02
N PRO A 263 18.53 15.78 17.98
CA PRO A 263 19.86 15.89 17.41
C PRO A 263 19.98 17.20 16.61
N GLY A 264 21.19 17.69 16.44
CA GLY A 264 21.49 18.86 15.61
C GLY A 264 21.34 18.58 14.10
N SER A 265 21.44 17.32 13.68
CA SER A 265 21.26 16.83 12.33
C SER A 265 20.45 15.53 12.34
N ASP A 266 21.07 14.40 11.98
CA ASP A 266 20.40 13.12 11.88
C ASP A 266 20.28 12.40 13.26
N GLY A 267 19.23 11.62 13.45
CA GLY A 267 19.12 10.82 14.67
C GLY A 267 20.15 9.69 14.68
N LEU A 268 20.03 8.80 13.70
CA LEU A 268 21.00 7.76 13.37
C LEU A 268 21.57 8.02 11.98
N ASP A 269 22.91 8.03 11.83
CA ASP A 269 23.60 8.09 10.53
C ASP A 269 24.62 6.96 10.41
N PHE A 270 24.32 5.94 9.61
CA PHE A 270 25.16 4.76 9.42
C PHE A 270 25.53 4.55 7.95
N SER A 271 26.84 4.39 7.71
CA SER A 271 27.35 4.11 6.36
C SER A 271 27.19 2.66 5.92
N GLY A 272 27.06 1.73 6.86
CA GLY A 272 26.76 0.32 6.62
C GLY A 272 25.27 0.01 6.59
N ASN A 273 24.89 -1.17 7.03
CA ASN A 273 23.50 -1.62 7.16
C ASN A 273 22.95 -1.30 8.55
N ILE A 274 21.63 -1.17 8.63
CA ILE A 274 20.91 -1.14 9.91
C ILE A 274 19.98 -2.34 9.96
N HIS A 275 20.16 -3.18 11.00
CA HIS A 275 19.30 -4.30 11.28
C HIS A 275 18.66 -4.15 12.67
N ILE A 276 17.32 -4.10 12.73
CA ILE A 276 16.55 -4.01 13.97
C ILE A 276 15.81 -5.35 14.15
N ALA A 277 16.25 -6.12 15.15
CA ALA A 277 15.65 -7.40 15.49
C ALA A 277 14.69 -7.33 16.68
N GLY A 278 14.65 -6.20 17.39
CA GLY A 278 13.79 -5.98 18.55
C GLY A 278 14.08 -4.66 19.26
N GLY A 279 13.50 -4.48 20.45
CA GLY A 279 13.70 -3.27 21.25
C GLY A 279 12.77 -2.12 20.89
N ASN A 280 13.06 -0.93 21.47
CA ASN A 280 12.23 0.26 21.31
C ASN A 280 13.09 1.47 20.95
N LEU A 281 12.88 2.06 19.78
CA LEU A 281 13.59 3.21 19.28
C LEU A 281 12.64 4.39 19.10
N ASP A 282 12.96 5.53 19.75
CA ASP A 282 12.21 6.79 19.67
C ASP A 282 13.12 7.92 19.23
N ILE A 283 12.93 8.43 18.00
CA ILE A 283 13.86 9.32 17.32
C ILE A 283 13.12 10.54 16.75
N HIS A 284 13.50 11.75 17.17
CA HIS A 284 12.92 12.99 16.70
C HIS A 284 13.99 13.93 16.15
N ALA A 285 13.99 14.18 14.82
CA ALA A 285 14.93 15.08 14.16
C ALA A 285 14.15 16.28 13.58
N ASN A 286 14.41 17.48 14.13
CA ASN A 286 13.57 18.66 13.89
C ASN A 286 14.24 19.74 13.04
N THR A 287 15.48 19.56 12.64
CA THR A 287 16.23 20.52 11.83
C THR A 287 15.91 20.35 10.34
N GLU A 288 16.12 21.38 9.55
CA GLU A 288 15.98 21.34 8.09
C GLU A 288 16.86 20.25 7.47
N SER A 289 16.33 19.50 6.52
CA SER A 289 17.01 18.41 5.83
C SER A 289 17.50 17.26 6.72
N ALA A 290 17.05 17.17 7.98
CA ALA A 290 17.43 16.11 8.90
C ALA A 290 16.76 14.77 8.56
N ARG A 291 17.38 13.69 8.98
CA ARG A 291 16.81 12.34 8.90
C ARG A 291 16.68 11.78 10.32
N GLY A 292 15.51 11.20 10.60
CA GLY A 292 15.40 10.40 11.81
C GLY A 292 16.41 9.26 11.77
N ILE A 293 16.38 8.49 10.69
CA ILE A 293 17.38 7.45 10.39
C ILE A 293 17.90 7.65 8.98
N LYS A 294 19.23 7.65 8.84
CA LYS A 294 19.95 7.61 7.57
C LYS A 294 20.83 6.38 7.51
N VAL A 295 20.71 5.61 6.42
CA VAL A 295 21.49 4.40 6.19
C VAL A 295 21.91 4.33 4.73
N SER A 296 23.24 4.15 4.49
CA SER A 296 23.75 4.02 3.13
C SER A 296 23.62 2.60 2.58
N GLY A 297 23.67 1.59 3.44
CA GLY A 297 23.44 0.19 3.13
C GLY A 297 21.96 -0.18 3.14
N ILE A 298 21.67 -1.40 3.57
CA ILE A 298 20.31 -1.95 3.70
C ILE A 298 19.74 -1.53 5.07
N PHE A 299 18.47 -1.12 5.06
CA PHE A 299 17.66 -1.04 6.27
C PHE A 299 16.76 -2.28 6.35
N GLU A 300 16.86 -3.01 7.45
CA GLU A 300 16.02 -4.19 7.69
C GLU A 300 15.45 -4.15 9.10
N MET A 301 14.13 -4.34 9.23
CA MET A 301 13.47 -4.47 10.52
C MET A 301 12.69 -5.78 10.58
N ALA A 302 13.07 -6.64 11.54
CA ALA A 302 12.44 -7.93 11.76
C ALA A 302 11.36 -7.87 12.86
N ASP A 303 11.59 -7.09 13.91
CA ASP A 303 10.66 -6.93 15.05
C ASP A 303 11.03 -5.66 15.86
N GLY A 304 10.26 -5.36 16.90
CA GLY A 304 10.45 -4.22 17.80
C GLY A 304 9.51 -3.06 17.50
N THR A 305 9.78 -1.91 18.14
CA THR A 305 9.01 -0.67 17.95
C THR A 305 9.93 0.45 17.52
N LEU A 306 9.59 1.11 16.42
CA LEU A 306 10.32 2.26 15.87
C LEU A 306 9.37 3.45 15.71
N ASN A 307 9.56 4.49 16.52
CA ASN A 307 8.87 5.76 16.40
C ASN A 307 9.82 6.82 15.85
N VAL A 308 9.43 7.49 14.75
CA VAL A 308 10.25 8.53 14.13
C VAL A 308 9.42 9.77 13.87
N GLY A 309 9.88 10.91 14.38
CA GLY A 309 9.29 12.23 14.13
C GLY A 309 10.26 13.16 13.39
N VAL A 310 9.79 13.81 12.30
CA VAL A 310 10.55 14.87 11.62
C VAL A 310 9.65 16.07 11.33
N THR A 311 10.15 17.27 11.63
CA THR A 311 9.38 18.52 11.48
C THR A 311 10.07 19.57 10.61
N GLY A 312 11.38 19.42 10.34
CA GLY A 312 12.12 20.32 9.44
C GLY A 312 11.70 20.12 7.97
N ASN A 313 11.86 21.17 7.15
CA ASN A 313 11.64 21.06 5.71
C ASN A 313 12.65 20.11 5.05
N ASP A 314 12.28 19.50 3.94
CA ASP A 314 13.10 18.53 3.18
C ASP A 314 13.63 17.35 4.01
N SER A 315 13.04 17.11 5.19
CA SER A 315 13.46 16.06 6.12
C SER A 315 12.91 14.70 5.72
N LYS A 316 13.49 13.65 6.30
CA LYS A 316 13.02 12.27 6.05
C LYS A 316 12.99 11.49 7.36
N GLY A 317 11.85 10.82 7.63
CA GLY A 317 11.77 9.93 8.79
C GLY A 317 12.84 8.84 8.70
N ILE A 318 12.78 8.03 7.65
CA ILE A 318 13.83 7.04 7.33
C ILE A 318 14.30 7.28 5.90
N LYS A 319 15.62 7.44 5.73
CA LYS A 319 16.28 7.52 4.44
C LYS A 319 17.24 6.35 4.27
N CYS A 320 17.00 5.52 3.25
CA CYS A 320 17.86 4.40 2.86
C CYS A 320 18.38 4.64 1.44
N ASP A 321 19.70 4.56 1.24
CA ASP A 321 20.31 4.73 -0.10
C ASP A 321 20.25 3.43 -0.93
N SER A 322 19.92 2.29 -0.29
CA SER A 322 19.80 0.97 -0.91
C SER A 322 18.38 0.42 -0.72
N THR A 323 18.23 -0.81 -0.28
CA THR A 323 16.94 -1.49 -0.08
C THR A 323 16.46 -1.35 1.35
N LEU A 324 15.18 -1.01 1.52
CA LEU A 324 14.51 -0.96 2.81
C LEU A 324 13.49 -2.09 2.90
N ILE A 325 13.59 -2.92 3.96
CA ILE A 325 12.73 -4.08 4.17
C ILE A 325 12.15 -4.03 5.58
N VAL A 326 10.83 -4.20 5.71
CA VAL A 326 10.16 -4.37 7.00
C VAL A 326 9.41 -5.71 6.98
N HIS A 327 9.89 -6.67 7.76
CA HIS A 327 9.27 -8.00 7.90
C HIS A 327 8.24 -8.05 9.04
N GLY A 328 8.45 -7.25 10.08
CA GLY A 328 7.62 -7.25 11.29
C GLY A 328 7.91 -6.06 12.19
N GLY A 329 7.32 -6.09 13.39
CA GLY A 329 7.38 -4.98 14.32
C GLY A 329 6.42 -3.85 14.01
N VAL A 330 6.50 -2.78 14.81
CA VAL A 330 5.64 -1.60 14.72
C VAL A 330 6.49 -0.39 14.31
N VAL A 331 6.12 0.27 13.23
CA VAL A 331 6.78 1.47 12.71
C VAL A 331 5.79 2.63 12.69
N GLU A 332 6.05 3.67 13.45
CA GLU A 332 5.29 4.91 13.45
C GLU A 332 6.15 6.07 12.93
N VAL A 333 5.69 6.77 11.89
CA VAL A 333 6.42 7.91 11.34
C VAL A 333 5.52 9.14 11.25
N ASN A 334 5.95 10.24 11.85
CA ASN A 334 5.26 11.52 11.82
C ASN A 334 6.08 12.56 11.07
N VAL A 335 5.48 13.18 10.04
CA VAL A 335 6.16 14.10 9.13
C VAL A 335 5.39 15.41 9.00
N ALA A 336 6.06 16.56 9.22
CA ALA A 336 5.38 17.84 9.15
C ALA A 336 6.03 18.88 8.22
N GLY A 337 7.34 18.86 8.03
CA GLY A 337 8.05 19.87 7.19
C GLY A 337 7.68 19.78 5.70
N GLU A 338 7.70 20.92 4.99
CA GLU A 338 7.48 20.99 3.53
C GLU A 338 8.50 20.11 2.77
N GLY A 339 8.07 19.41 1.70
CA GLY A 339 8.93 18.54 0.90
C GLY A 339 9.40 17.27 1.62
N SER A 340 8.95 17.07 2.86
CA SER A 340 9.46 16.01 3.72
C SER A 340 8.78 14.66 3.46
N ASN A 341 9.51 13.56 3.64
CA ASN A 341 9.04 12.21 3.39
C ASN A 341 9.08 11.34 4.66
N GLY A 342 8.13 10.43 4.79
CA GLY A 342 8.11 9.45 5.89
C GLY A 342 9.25 8.44 5.74
N ILE A 343 9.10 7.51 4.83
CA ILE A 343 10.10 6.46 4.53
C ILE A 343 10.51 6.60 3.07
N SER A 344 11.81 6.72 2.84
CA SER A 344 12.35 6.89 1.49
C SER A 344 13.52 5.94 1.22
N SER A 345 13.56 5.39 0.00
CA SER A 345 14.66 4.57 -0.51
C SER A 345 15.03 5.00 -1.92
N ASP A 346 16.33 5.00 -2.23
CA ASP A 346 16.82 5.27 -3.59
C ASP A 346 16.70 4.02 -4.49
N GLN A 347 16.41 2.84 -3.92
CA GLN A 347 16.22 1.59 -4.66
C GLN A 347 14.85 0.99 -4.39
N HIS A 348 14.73 0.07 -3.45
CA HIS A 348 13.53 -0.72 -3.24
C HIS A 348 12.98 -0.53 -1.82
N ILE A 349 11.65 -0.52 -1.71
CA ILE A 349 10.95 -0.67 -0.44
C ILE A 349 10.15 -1.97 -0.51
N SER A 350 10.30 -2.84 0.49
CA SER A 350 9.54 -4.09 0.64
C SER A 350 8.88 -4.14 2.01
N ILE A 351 7.57 -4.37 2.02
CA ILE A 351 6.77 -4.58 3.23
C ILE A 351 6.26 -6.02 3.21
N GLU A 352 6.58 -6.77 4.26
CA GLU A 352 6.40 -8.22 4.28
C GLU A 352 5.79 -8.70 5.60
N GLY A 353 5.46 -9.95 5.67
CA GLY A 353 5.15 -10.66 6.91
C GLY A 353 4.05 -10.02 7.75
N THR A 354 4.39 -9.62 8.97
CA THR A 354 3.46 -9.06 9.97
C THR A 354 3.75 -7.60 10.32
N ALA A 355 4.47 -6.88 9.46
CA ALA A 355 4.80 -5.47 9.68
C ALA A 355 3.55 -4.61 9.94
N GLU A 356 3.59 -3.78 10.98
CA GLU A 356 2.56 -2.78 11.26
C GLU A 356 3.15 -1.38 11.07
N ILE A 357 2.72 -0.67 10.03
CA ILE A 357 3.31 0.63 9.67
C ILE A 357 2.23 1.69 9.66
N THR A 358 2.44 2.75 10.44
CA THR A 358 1.60 3.94 10.43
C THR A 358 2.43 5.16 10.07
N ILE A 359 2.02 5.87 9.01
CA ILE A 359 2.67 7.14 8.62
C ILE A 359 1.62 8.25 8.58
N VAL A 360 1.89 9.32 9.33
CA VAL A 360 1.08 10.54 9.31
C VAL A 360 1.93 11.68 8.74
N SER A 361 1.45 12.28 7.64
CA SER A 361 2.13 13.40 6.98
C SER A 361 1.23 14.59 6.80
N THR A 362 1.63 15.75 7.29
CA THR A 362 1.01 17.05 6.98
C THR A 362 1.81 17.85 5.95
N SER A 363 2.88 17.25 5.42
CA SER A 363 3.85 17.89 4.55
C SER A 363 3.23 18.25 3.19
N HIS A 364 3.29 19.52 2.79
CA HIS A 364 3.06 19.93 1.39
C HIS A 364 4.10 19.23 0.49
N ASP A 365 3.67 18.70 -0.64
CA ASP A 365 4.46 17.85 -1.55
C ASP A 365 5.23 16.70 -0.86
N GLY A 366 4.79 16.28 0.34
CA GLY A 366 5.37 15.17 1.09
C GLY A 366 4.94 13.81 0.54
N LYS A 367 5.72 12.77 0.86
CA LYS A 367 5.37 11.39 0.51
C LYS A 367 5.48 10.53 1.78
N CYS A 368 4.42 9.74 2.08
CA CYS A 368 4.55 8.78 3.18
C CYS A 368 5.61 7.72 2.85
N PHE A 369 5.49 7.09 1.67
CA PHE A 369 6.55 6.28 1.09
C PHE A 369 7.05 6.91 -0.21
N LYS A 370 8.37 6.98 -0.38
CA LYS A 370 9.02 7.36 -1.63
C LYS A 370 10.08 6.33 -2.02
N SER A 371 9.95 5.75 -3.20
CA SER A 371 11.00 4.91 -3.78
C SER A 371 11.42 5.46 -5.14
N ASP A 372 12.72 5.56 -5.37
CA ASP A 372 13.24 5.97 -6.68
C ASP A 372 13.30 4.79 -7.66
N ASN A 373 12.93 3.57 -7.21
CA ASN A 373 12.78 2.40 -8.06
C ASN A 373 11.42 1.71 -7.79
N THR A 374 11.33 0.68 -6.94
CA THR A 374 10.10 -0.09 -6.75
C THR A 374 9.58 -0.05 -5.32
N PHE A 375 8.27 -0.19 -5.18
CA PHE A 375 7.60 -0.49 -3.92
C PHE A 375 6.90 -1.84 -4.04
N ALA A 376 7.19 -2.76 -3.14
CA ALA A 376 6.57 -4.07 -3.07
C ALA A 376 5.87 -4.27 -1.71
N MET A 377 4.70 -4.91 -1.72
CA MET A 377 3.99 -5.29 -0.50
C MET A 377 3.38 -6.68 -0.67
N ASN A 378 3.84 -7.64 0.12
CA ASN A 378 3.31 -9.01 0.09
C ASN A 378 2.65 -9.43 1.42
N GLY A 379 2.68 -8.56 2.43
CA GLY A 379 2.11 -8.78 3.75
C GLY A 379 2.03 -7.49 4.55
N GLY A 380 1.79 -7.61 5.86
CA GLY A 380 1.71 -6.49 6.78
C GLY A 380 0.43 -5.66 6.71
N ASN A 381 0.32 -4.71 7.65
CA ASN A 381 -0.76 -3.74 7.76
C ASN A 381 -0.17 -2.33 7.65
N VAL A 382 -0.57 -1.57 6.64
CA VAL A 382 -0.07 -0.23 6.40
C VAL A 382 -1.20 0.78 6.49
N THR A 383 -1.04 1.78 7.34
CA THR A 383 -1.98 2.90 7.49
C THR A 383 -1.28 4.21 7.15
N LEU A 384 -1.76 4.90 6.13
CA LEU A 384 -1.22 6.18 5.68
C LEU A 384 -2.27 7.27 5.81
N THR A 385 -1.91 8.36 6.46
CA THR A 385 -2.73 9.57 6.50
C THR A 385 -1.88 10.74 6.02
N HIS A 386 -2.28 11.35 4.88
CA HIS A 386 -1.59 12.53 4.39
C HIS A 386 -2.55 13.66 4.06
N SER A 387 -2.25 14.86 4.54
CA SER A 387 -3.12 16.02 4.45
C SER A 387 -2.49 17.24 3.76
N GLY A 388 -1.19 17.20 3.49
CA GLY A 388 -0.53 18.26 2.72
C GLY A 388 -1.00 18.26 1.26
N ASP A 389 -1.11 19.43 0.66
CA ASP A 389 -1.45 19.53 -0.76
C ASP A 389 -0.35 18.93 -1.63
N VAL A 390 -0.72 18.44 -2.80
CA VAL A 390 0.20 17.77 -3.76
C VAL A 390 0.92 16.53 -3.19
N SER A 391 0.61 16.10 -1.97
CA SER A 391 1.27 14.97 -1.30
C SER A 391 0.88 13.61 -1.89
N LYS A 392 1.67 12.57 -1.60
CA LYS A 392 1.39 11.19 -2.01
C LYS A 392 1.52 10.22 -0.83
N GLY A 393 0.60 9.26 -0.76
CA GLY A 393 0.73 8.15 0.18
C GLY A 393 1.90 7.25 -0.21
N ILE A 394 1.86 6.64 -1.38
CA ILE A 394 2.97 5.89 -1.96
C ILE A 394 3.36 6.53 -3.29
N LYS A 395 4.64 6.83 -3.47
CA LYS A 395 5.21 7.34 -4.71
C LYS A 395 6.41 6.51 -5.13
N THR A 396 6.37 5.99 -6.36
CA THR A 396 7.52 5.29 -6.97
C THR A 396 7.85 5.87 -8.34
N VAL A 397 9.12 5.82 -8.70
CA VAL A 397 9.56 6.05 -10.09
C VAL A 397 9.36 4.80 -10.94
N GLY A 398 9.63 3.62 -10.39
CA GLY A 398 9.37 2.33 -11.02
C GLY A 398 8.02 1.72 -10.62
N VAL A 399 7.95 0.40 -10.61
CA VAL A 399 6.72 -0.36 -10.42
C VAL A 399 6.25 -0.33 -8.95
N VAL A 400 4.93 -0.22 -8.76
CA VAL A 400 4.25 -0.63 -7.52
C VAL A 400 3.74 -2.06 -7.72
N ASP A 401 4.18 -2.98 -6.87
CA ASP A 401 3.79 -4.40 -6.89
C ASP A 401 3.17 -4.80 -5.54
N ILE A 402 1.87 -5.10 -5.52
CA ILE A 402 1.17 -5.48 -4.30
C ILE A 402 0.51 -6.85 -4.50
N SER A 403 0.97 -7.83 -3.72
CA SER A 403 0.45 -9.20 -3.78
C SER A 403 -0.28 -9.64 -2.51
N GLY A 404 -0.26 -8.83 -1.44
CA GLY A 404 -0.91 -9.15 -0.17
C GLY A 404 -0.86 -8.02 0.84
N GLY A 405 -1.32 -8.30 2.06
CA GLY A 405 -1.41 -7.33 3.15
C GLY A 405 -2.67 -6.46 3.14
N SER A 406 -2.72 -5.50 4.05
CA SER A 406 -3.82 -4.55 4.19
C SER A 406 -3.30 -3.12 4.10
N LEU A 407 -3.91 -2.31 3.24
CA LEU A 407 -3.50 -0.93 2.99
C LEU A 407 -4.69 0.02 3.20
N THR A 408 -4.60 0.84 4.23
CA THR A 408 -5.57 1.89 4.54
C THR A 408 -4.96 3.25 4.26
N ILE A 409 -5.56 4.05 3.37
CA ILE A 409 -5.05 5.39 3.03
C ILE A 409 -6.14 6.44 3.15
N THR A 410 -5.87 7.50 3.92
CA THR A 410 -6.66 8.73 3.92
C THR A 410 -5.83 9.86 3.31
N SER A 411 -6.29 10.38 2.16
CA SER A 411 -5.61 11.43 1.41
C SER A 411 -6.49 12.68 1.37
N SER A 412 -6.20 13.67 2.19
CA SER A 412 -7.06 14.86 2.35
C SER A 412 -6.49 16.17 1.79
N GLY A 413 -5.23 16.18 1.38
CA GLY A 413 -4.64 17.32 0.66
C GLY A 413 -5.23 17.49 -0.75
N SER A 414 -5.05 18.64 -1.34
CA SER A 414 -5.67 19.05 -2.60
C SER A 414 -4.68 19.02 -3.78
N THR A 415 -5.22 19.01 -4.99
CA THR A 415 -4.47 19.26 -6.23
C THR A 415 -4.18 20.75 -6.36
N GLU A 416 -2.97 21.10 -6.76
CA GLU A 416 -2.57 22.46 -7.10
C GLU A 416 -2.16 22.57 -8.57
N LEU A 417 -2.07 23.80 -9.07
CA LEU A 417 -1.58 24.06 -10.41
C LEU A 417 -0.12 24.52 -10.36
N GLU A 418 0.72 23.79 -11.05
CA GLU A 418 2.13 24.15 -11.23
C GLU A 418 2.35 24.72 -12.64
N THR A 419 3.32 25.63 -12.78
CA THR A 419 3.70 26.16 -14.09
C THR A 419 4.90 25.40 -14.64
N VAL A 420 4.68 24.61 -15.66
CA VAL A 420 5.72 23.85 -16.37
C VAL A 420 5.77 24.32 -17.83
N ASN A 421 6.92 24.76 -18.32
CA ASN A 421 7.08 25.28 -19.69
C ASN A 421 6.05 26.37 -20.08
N ASN A 422 5.75 27.29 -19.18
CA ASN A 422 4.75 28.34 -19.34
C ASN A 422 3.29 27.82 -19.52
N GLN A 423 3.00 26.61 -19.07
CA GLN A 423 1.66 26.03 -19.01
C GLN A 423 1.34 25.64 -17.59
N ASN A 424 0.11 25.92 -17.16
CA ASN A 424 -0.37 25.37 -15.90
C ASN A 424 -0.74 23.91 -16.08
N VAL A 425 -0.24 23.07 -15.21
CA VAL A 425 -0.50 21.63 -15.15
C VAL A 425 -0.93 21.23 -13.73
N PRO A 426 -1.85 20.28 -13.56
CA PRO A 426 -2.27 19.85 -12.24
C PRO A 426 -1.22 18.95 -11.60
N ALA A 427 -0.74 19.34 -10.42
CA ALA A 427 0.00 18.47 -9.50
C ALA A 427 -0.99 17.82 -8.53
N TYR A 428 -1.24 16.53 -8.72
CA TYR A 428 -2.29 15.82 -8.01
C TYR A 428 -1.87 15.38 -6.61
N CYS A 429 -2.75 15.52 -5.62
CA CYS A 429 -2.67 14.74 -4.40
C CYS A 429 -3.12 13.29 -4.70
N THR A 430 -2.31 12.29 -4.37
CA THR A 430 -2.54 10.91 -4.83
C THR A 430 -2.25 9.89 -3.73
N ALA A 431 -3.14 8.91 -3.53
CA ALA A 431 -2.90 7.88 -2.52
C ALA A 431 -1.80 6.91 -2.94
N ILE A 432 -1.85 6.35 -4.16
CA ILE A 432 -0.80 5.48 -4.72
C ILE A 432 -0.43 5.96 -6.12
N LYS A 433 0.82 6.32 -6.33
CA LYS A 433 1.34 6.82 -7.60
C LYS A 433 2.58 6.05 -8.04
N SER A 434 2.53 5.52 -9.27
CA SER A 434 3.71 5.04 -10.01
C SER A 434 3.95 5.91 -11.25
N ASP A 435 5.20 6.21 -11.57
CA ASP A 435 5.58 6.85 -12.84
C ASP A 435 5.69 5.83 -13.99
N THR A 436 5.58 4.54 -13.68
CA THR A 436 5.50 3.43 -14.64
C THR A 436 4.24 2.61 -14.38
N ASP A 437 4.37 1.32 -14.16
CA ASP A 437 3.27 0.39 -14.05
C ASP A 437 2.85 0.14 -12.60
N ILE A 438 1.58 -0.25 -12.41
CA ILE A 438 1.06 -0.78 -11.16
C ILE A 438 0.57 -2.21 -11.41
N VAL A 439 1.03 -3.14 -10.57
CA VAL A 439 0.63 -4.56 -10.58
C VAL A 439 0.05 -4.91 -9.21
N ILE A 440 -1.19 -5.39 -9.19
CA ILE A 440 -1.83 -5.83 -7.96
C ILE A 440 -2.39 -7.24 -8.19
N SER A 441 -1.94 -8.20 -7.39
CA SER A 441 -2.42 -9.58 -7.46
C SER A 441 -3.16 -10.05 -6.19
N GLY A 442 -3.22 -9.21 -5.15
CA GLY A 442 -3.91 -9.50 -3.90
C GLY A 442 -3.88 -8.31 -2.94
N GLY A 443 -4.33 -8.54 -1.72
CA GLY A 443 -4.38 -7.52 -0.67
C GLY A 443 -5.76 -6.89 -0.48
N THR A 444 -5.91 -6.14 0.62
CA THR A 444 -7.14 -5.41 0.98
C THR A 444 -6.86 -3.91 0.99
N PHE A 445 -7.67 -3.15 0.27
CA PHE A 445 -7.47 -1.70 0.07
C PHE A 445 -8.68 -0.92 0.58
N HIS A 446 -8.43 -0.02 1.54
CA HIS A 446 -9.40 0.97 1.99
C HIS A 446 -8.83 2.37 1.73
N ILE A 447 -9.29 3.03 0.67
CA ILE A 447 -8.75 4.33 0.26
C ILE A 447 -9.85 5.37 0.24
N THR A 448 -9.68 6.44 1.01
CA THR A 448 -10.63 7.54 1.09
C THR A 448 -9.97 8.86 0.74
N LEU A 449 -10.52 9.54 -0.26
CA LEU A 449 -10.21 10.92 -0.62
C LEU A 449 -11.43 11.77 -0.26
N PRO A 450 -11.43 12.46 0.89
CA PRO A 450 -12.57 13.25 1.36
C PRO A 450 -12.85 14.47 0.47
N THR A 451 -13.90 15.22 0.76
CA THR A 451 -14.32 16.39 -0.01
C THR A 451 -13.27 17.51 -0.11
N THR A 452 -12.33 17.55 0.82
CA THR A 452 -11.19 18.49 0.80
C THR A 452 -10.14 18.13 -0.26
N ASN A 453 -10.08 16.88 -0.70
CA ASN A 453 -9.13 16.43 -1.72
C ASN A 453 -9.63 16.75 -3.13
N HIS A 454 -9.47 18.00 -3.60
CA HIS A 454 -9.91 18.43 -4.92
C HIS A 454 -9.08 17.79 -6.04
N GLY A 455 -9.73 17.07 -6.94
CA GLY A 455 -9.12 16.46 -8.13
C GLY A 455 -8.17 15.29 -7.90
N GLY A 456 -8.02 14.83 -6.68
CA GLY A 456 -7.04 13.79 -6.33
C GLY A 456 -7.28 12.43 -7.00
N LYS A 457 -6.28 11.59 -6.97
CA LYS A 457 -6.32 10.22 -7.52
C LYS A 457 -6.12 9.20 -6.39
N SER A 458 -6.90 8.12 -6.41
CA SER A 458 -6.63 7.04 -5.45
C SER A 458 -5.47 6.17 -5.90
N ILE A 459 -5.61 5.46 -7.02
CA ILE A 459 -4.53 4.64 -7.59
C ILE A 459 -4.25 5.14 -9.01
N SER A 460 -3.03 5.59 -9.26
CA SER A 460 -2.64 6.22 -10.53
C SER A 460 -1.31 5.71 -11.06
N ALA A 461 -1.32 5.15 -12.27
CA ALA A 461 -0.14 4.75 -13.02
C ALA A 461 0.04 5.65 -14.25
N ASP A 462 1.27 6.11 -14.53
CA ASP A 462 1.58 6.76 -15.80
C ASP A 462 1.78 5.73 -16.92
N GLY A 463 2.15 4.50 -16.58
CA GLY A 463 2.17 3.34 -17.46
C GLY A 463 0.88 2.54 -17.41
N ASN A 464 1.01 1.21 -17.42
CA ASN A 464 -0.10 0.28 -17.39
C ASN A 464 -0.55 -0.02 -15.96
N MET A 465 -1.79 -0.48 -15.84
CA MET A 465 -2.31 -1.00 -14.57
C MET A 465 -2.86 -2.41 -14.79
N THR A 466 -2.35 -3.37 -14.03
CA THR A 466 -2.82 -4.77 -14.07
C THR A 466 -3.27 -5.19 -12.69
N ILE A 467 -4.55 -5.54 -12.56
CA ILE A 467 -5.11 -6.05 -11.31
C ILE A 467 -5.69 -7.43 -11.56
N SER A 468 -5.15 -8.42 -10.85
CA SER A 468 -5.54 -9.83 -10.97
C SER A 468 -6.04 -10.44 -9.67
N GLY A 469 -6.32 -9.63 -8.64
CA GLY A 469 -6.87 -10.03 -7.36
C GLY A 469 -6.92 -8.86 -6.39
N GLY A 470 -7.46 -9.11 -5.20
CA GLY A 470 -7.59 -8.12 -4.13
C GLY A 470 -9.00 -7.60 -3.90
N ASP A 471 -9.21 -6.99 -2.73
CA ASP A 471 -10.48 -6.41 -2.30
C ASP A 471 -10.33 -4.89 -2.14
N PHE A 472 -11.08 -4.14 -2.93
CA PHE A 472 -10.98 -2.69 -3.02
C PHE A 472 -12.24 -2.01 -2.53
N THR A 473 -12.11 -1.13 -1.55
CA THR A 473 -13.11 -0.13 -1.17
C THR A 473 -12.46 1.24 -1.34
N ILE A 474 -12.86 1.96 -2.40
CA ILE A 474 -12.26 3.23 -2.78
C ILE A 474 -13.33 4.30 -2.92
N GLU A 475 -13.15 5.40 -2.21
CA GLU A 475 -14.07 6.52 -2.23
C GLU A 475 -13.34 7.83 -2.56
N THR A 476 -13.82 8.57 -3.57
CA THR A 476 -13.32 9.89 -3.94
C THR A 476 -14.46 10.90 -3.94
N HIS A 477 -14.35 11.89 -3.05
CA HIS A 477 -15.41 12.88 -2.81
C HIS A 477 -15.05 14.30 -3.25
N GLY A 478 -13.79 14.56 -3.54
CA GLY A 478 -13.30 15.90 -3.91
C GLY A 478 -13.72 16.31 -5.30
N ASN A 479 -14.08 17.61 -5.44
CA ASN A 479 -14.50 18.18 -6.72
C ASN A 479 -13.31 18.35 -7.68
N GLY A 480 -13.55 18.09 -8.96
CA GLY A 480 -12.70 18.61 -10.02
C GLY A 480 -12.99 20.06 -10.33
N ALA A 481 -12.14 20.69 -11.12
CA ALA A 481 -12.30 22.07 -11.56
C ALA A 481 -11.72 22.32 -12.97
N ALA A 482 -12.27 23.29 -13.67
CA ALA A 482 -11.68 23.82 -14.88
C ALA A 482 -10.54 24.79 -14.54
N TYR A 483 -9.51 24.81 -15.37
CA TYR A 483 -8.36 25.71 -15.22
C TYR A 483 -7.89 26.23 -16.59
N THR A 484 -7.10 27.30 -16.56
CA THR A 484 -6.46 27.84 -17.75
C THR A 484 -5.08 27.23 -17.92
N VAL A 485 -4.86 26.51 -19.00
CA VAL A 485 -3.55 25.92 -19.33
C VAL A 485 -2.58 27.04 -19.72
N SER A 486 -2.92 27.82 -20.74
CA SER A 486 -2.18 29.02 -21.17
C SER A 486 -3.04 29.86 -22.10
N GLY A 487 -2.93 31.17 -22.03
CA GLY A 487 -3.71 32.11 -22.88
C GLY A 487 -5.22 31.86 -22.73
N SER A 488 -5.89 31.48 -23.83
CA SER A 488 -7.31 31.13 -23.83
C SER A 488 -7.58 29.63 -23.73
N THR A 489 -6.55 28.78 -23.73
CA THR A 489 -6.70 27.33 -23.66
C THR A 489 -7.06 26.91 -22.26
N LYS A 490 -8.15 26.18 -22.12
CA LYS A 490 -8.65 25.64 -20.84
C LYS A 490 -8.65 24.12 -20.86
N ASP A 491 -8.56 23.53 -19.69
CA ASP A 491 -8.70 22.09 -19.43
C ASP A 491 -9.34 21.91 -18.03
N SER A 492 -9.44 20.68 -17.58
CA SER A 492 -9.99 20.35 -16.27
C SER A 492 -9.22 19.22 -15.60
N TYR A 493 -9.17 19.27 -14.29
CA TYR A 493 -8.73 18.13 -13.48
C TYR A 493 -9.93 17.51 -12.73
N THR A 494 -9.89 16.22 -12.50
CA THR A 494 -10.99 15.48 -11.89
C THR A 494 -10.47 14.39 -10.97
N SER A 495 -11.25 14.01 -9.96
CA SER A 495 -10.93 12.84 -9.11
C SER A 495 -11.13 11.53 -9.87
N SER A 496 -10.37 10.47 -9.47
CA SER A 496 -10.54 9.12 -10.02
C SER A 496 -10.20 8.06 -8.97
N CYS A 497 -10.99 6.98 -8.92
CA CYS A 497 -10.64 5.84 -8.07
C CYS A 497 -9.46 5.06 -8.67
N LEU A 498 -9.56 4.62 -9.94
CA LEU A 498 -8.47 4.00 -10.67
C LEU A 498 -8.15 4.82 -11.92
N LYS A 499 -6.86 5.11 -12.13
CA LYS A 499 -6.38 5.81 -13.32
C LYS A 499 -5.11 5.16 -13.87
N SER A 500 -5.07 4.96 -15.19
CA SER A 500 -3.87 4.58 -15.92
C SER A 500 -3.74 5.47 -17.16
N ASP A 501 -2.54 5.94 -17.48
CA ASP A 501 -2.30 6.63 -18.75
C ASP A 501 -2.00 5.64 -19.88
N GLY A 502 -1.50 4.46 -19.55
CA GLY A 502 -1.36 3.31 -20.44
C GLY A 502 -2.62 2.44 -20.51
N ASN A 503 -2.44 1.13 -20.69
CA ASN A 503 -3.50 0.15 -20.73
C ASN A 503 -3.92 -0.30 -19.32
N MET A 504 -5.17 -0.76 -19.19
CA MET A 504 -5.67 -1.32 -17.94
C MET A 504 -6.24 -2.72 -18.14
N VAL A 505 -5.86 -3.64 -17.25
CA VAL A 505 -6.40 -5.01 -17.19
C VAL A 505 -6.92 -5.27 -15.79
N LEU A 506 -8.21 -5.57 -15.68
CA LEU A 506 -8.85 -6.01 -14.45
C LEU A 506 -9.32 -7.45 -14.69
N SER A 507 -8.60 -8.45 -14.19
CA SER A 507 -8.89 -9.87 -14.50
C SER A 507 -9.59 -10.61 -13.36
N ALA A 508 -9.38 -10.20 -12.10
CA ALA A 508 -10.06 -10.73 -10.93
C ALA A 508 -10.03 -9.72 -9.77
N GLY A 509 -10.82 -9.99 -8.72
CA GLY A 509 -10.92 -9.17 -7.51
C GLY A 509 -12.31 -8.59 -7.26
N THR A 510 -12.49 -7.99 -6.09
CA THR A 510 -13.74 -7.32 -5.68
C THR A 510 -13.51 -5.81 -5.60
N PHE A 511 -14.29 -5.04 -6.34
CA PHE A 511 -14.14 -3.59 -6.42
C PHE A 511 -15.44 -2.89 -6.01
N ASN A 512 -15.37 -2.05 -4.98
CA ASN A 512 -16.40 -1.11 -4.57
C ASN A 512 -15.85 0.30 -4.75
N LEU A 513 -16.14 0.93 -5.89
CA LEU A 513 -15.59 2.20 -6.30
C LEU A 513 -16.69 3.28 -6.32
N THR A 514 -16.49 4.34 -5.54
CA THR A 514 -17.43 5.46 -5.45
C THR A 514 -16.72 6.78 -5.75
N SER A 515 -17.28 7.58 -6.70
CA SER A 515 -16.76 8.91 -6.99
C SER A 515 -17.91 9.92 -7.00
N THR A 516 -17.92 10.84 -6.03
CA THR A 516 -19.05 11.79 -5.85
C THR A 516 -18.71 13.24 -6.23
N GLY A 517 -17.43 13.55 -6.42
CA GLY A 517 -16.99 14.89 -6.81
C GLY A 517 -17.36 15.26 -8.25
N THR A 518 -17.42 16.57 -8.56
CA THR A 518 -17.72 17.06 -9.91
C THR A 518 -16.70 16.53 -10.92
N GLY A 519 -17.17 16.05 -12.06
CA GLY A 519 -16.36 15.43 -13.12
C GLY A 519 -15.70 14.11 -12.72
N GLY A 520 -16.00 13.60 -11.52
CA GLY A 520 -15.37 12.42 -10.94
C GLY A 520 -15.50 11.16 -11.79
N LYS A 521 -14.50 10.28 -11.71
CA LYS A 521 -14.43 9.05 -12.48
C LYS A 521 -14.20 7.86 -11.55
N GLY A 522 -14.93 6.77 -11.78
CA GLY A 522 -14.62 5.50 -11.13
C GLY A 522 -13.32 4.91 -11.70
N ILE A 523 -13.35 4.54 -12.97
CA ILE A 523 -12.20 3.97 -13.69
C ILE A 523 -11.93 4.80 -14.94
N ASN A 524 -10.67 5.18 -15.14
CA ASN A 524 -10.25 5.98 -16.28
C ASN A 524 -8.91 5.48 -16.85
N THR A 525 -8.90 5.02 -18.09
CA THR A 525 -7.65 4.62 -18.77
C THR A 525 -7.41 5.46 -20.03
N GLY A 526 -6.13 5.82 -20.24
CA GLY A 526 -5.67 6.52 -21.42
C GLY A 526 -5.46 5.59 -22.62
N GLY A 527 -5.25 4.31 -22.39
CA GLY A 527 -5.07 3.27 -23.41
C GLY A 527 -6.30 2.37 -23.58
N THR A 528 -6.05 1.11 -23.85
CA THR A 528 -7.07 0.06 -23.94
C THR A 528 -7.45 -0.47 -22.56
N MET A 529 -8.68 -0.96 -22.42
CA MET A 529 -9.14 -1.60 -21.19
C MET A 529 -9.65 -3.02 -21.47
N THR A 530 -9.24 -3.96 -20.60
CA THR A 530 -9.77 -5.33 -20.61
C THR A 530 -10.32 -5.66 -19.24
N ILE A 531 -11.58 -6.09 -19.18
CA ILE A 531 -12.29 -6.50 -17.97
C ILE A 531 -12.62 -8.00 -18.08
N GLY A 532 -12.23 -8.77 -17.08
CA GLY A 532 -12.37 -10.22 -17.04
C GLY A 532 -11.43 -10.95 -18.00
N THR A 533 -11.43 -12.27 -17.87
CA THR A 533 -10.63 -13.18 -18.71
C THR A 533 -11.50 -13.85 -19.76
N PRO A 534 -10.99 -14.15 -20.96
CA PRO A 534 -11.73 -14.92 -21.95
C PRO A 534 -12.22 -16.26 -21.38
N ASN A 535 -13.53 -16.53 -21.47
CA ASN A 535 -14.21 -17.68 -20.85
C ASN A 535 -14.03 -17.79 -19.32
N GLY A 536 -13.73 -16.67 -18.65
CA GLY A 536 -13.61 -16.60 -17.19
C GLY A 536 -14.96 -16.75 -16.48
N ASN A 537 -14.90 -17.05 -15.19
CA ASN A 537 -16.09 -17.08 -14.34
C ASN A 537 -16.46 -15.63 -13.93
N ASN A 538 -17.75 -15.31 -13.92
CA ASN A 538 -18.22 -13.98 -13.51
C ASN A 538 -17.96 -13.68 -12.03
N ASP A 539 -17.88 -14.70 -11.19
CA ASP A 539 -17.61 -14.56 -9.75
C ASP A 539 -16.15 -14.22 -9.46
N ASP A 540 -15.22 -14.42 -10.39
CA ASP A 540 -13.80 -14.11 -10.22
C ASP A 540 -13.56 -12.60 -10.19
N LEU A 541 -14.43 -11.81 -10.81
CA LEU A 541 -14.36 -10.35 -10.87
C LEU A 541 -15.73 -9.75 -10.53
N ILE A 542 -15.79 -9.02 -9.42
CA ILE A 542 -16.96 -8.25 -9.01
C ILE A 542 -16.61 -6.77 -9.06
N LEU A 543 -17.30 -6.00 -9.90
CA LEU A 543 -17.01 -4.60 -10.15
C LEU A 543 -18.24 -3.73 -9.92
N ASN A 544 -18.32 -3.11 -8.74
CA ASN A 544 -19.34 -2.14 -8.37
C ASN A 544 -18.77 -0.73 -8.52
N VAL A 545 -19.29 0.07 -9.44
CA VAL A 545 -18.79 1.42 -9.71
C VAL A 545 -19.96 2.40 -9.68
N THR A 546 -19.87 3.42 -8.84
CA THR A 546 -20.87 4.47 -8.74
C THR A 546 -20.25 5.84 -8.86
N THR A 547 -20.82 6.68 -9.75
CA THR A 547 -20.52 8.12 -9.81
C THR A 547 -21.80 8.93 -9.61
N SER A 548 -21.70 10.04 -8.88
CA SER A 548 -22.84 10.93 -8.62
C SER A 548 -22.54 12.41 -8.78
N GLY A 549 -21.27 12.76 -9.06
CA GLY A 549 -20.86 14.15 -9.27
C GLY A 549 -21.44 14.74 -10.55
N GLU A 550 -21.64 16.04 -10.54
CA GLU A 550 -22.11 16.79 -11.71
C GLU A 550 -20.95 17.07 -12.69
N ARG A 551 -21.25 17.47 -13.94
CA ARG A 551 -20.24 17.85 -14.93
C ARG A 551 -19.53 19.16 -14.57
N ILE A 552 -18.31 19.33 -15.05
CA ILE A 552 -17.55 20.59 -14.97
C ILE A 552 -17.68 21.31 -16.31
N THR A 553 -18.05 22.60 -16.30
CA THR A 553 -17.98 23.43 -17.49
C THR A 553 -16.55 23.93 -17.70
N VAL A 554 -15.88 23.46 -18.74
CA VAL A 554 -14.51 23.86 -19.12
C VAL A 554 -14.57 25.16 -19.95
N THR A 555 -15.40 25.17 -21.01
CA THR A 555 -15.69 26.37 -21.79
C THR A 555 -17.19 26.51 -21.99
N SER A 556 -17.70 27.68 -21.76
CA SER A 556 -19.10 27.98 -22.12
C SER A 556 -19.20 28.09 -23.65
N GLY A 557 -20.18 27.42 -24.25
CA GLY A 557 -20.48 27.54 -25.67
C GLY A 557 -20.88 28.94 -26.04
N GLY A 558 -20.53 29.37 -27.25
CA GLY A 558 -21.05 30.61 -27.82
C GLY A 558 -22.56 30.50 -28.06
N GLY A 559 -23.31 31.56 -27.77
CA GLY A 559 -24.77 31.59 -27.71
C GLY A 559 -25.54 31.38 -29.05
N GLY A 560 -25.33 30.24 -29.71
CA GLY A 560 -26.12 29.77 -30.82
C GLY A 560 -26.85 28.46 -30.51
N PRO A 561 -27.90 28.08 -31.24
CA PRO A 561 -28.65 26.82 -30.99
C PRO A 561 -27.81 25.56 -31.07
N TRP A 562 -26.57 25.65 -31.58
CA TRP A 562 -25.62 24.54 -31.77
C TRP A 562 -24.25 24.83 -31.15
N GLY A 563 -24.14 25.85 -30.29
CA GLY A 563 -22.89 26.24 -29.61
C GLY A 563 -22.62 25.34 -28.42
N GLY A 564 -22.04 24.16 -28.66
CA GLY A 564 -21.62 23.22 -27.60
C GLY A 564 -20.49 23.82 -26.76
N GLY A 565 -20.65 23.83 -25.41
CA GLY A 565 -19.55 24.04 -24.49
C GLY A 565 -18.69 22.76 -24.38
N ASP A 566 -17.46 22.92 -23.87
CA ASP A 566 -16.63 21.79 -23.50
C ASP A 566 -16.87 21.45 -22.02
N TYR A 567 -17.07 20.16 -21.73
CA TYR A 567 -17.45 19.69 -20.41
C TYR A 567 -16.60 18.48 -20.00
N ALA A 568 -16.21 18.45 -18.74
CA ALA A 568 -15.67 17.23 -18.12
C ALA A 568 -16.80 16.49 -17.37
N ASN A 569 -17.35 15.48 -18.01
CA ASN A 569 -18.47 14.71 -17.49
C ASN A 569 -18.00 13.66 -16.47
N PRO A 570 -18.81 13.36 -15.43
CA PRO A 570 -18.57 12.16 -14.61
C PRO A 570 -18.71 10.90 -15.47
N LYS A 571 -17.89 9.87 -15.17
CA LYS A 571 -17.92 8.58 -15.90
C LYS A 571 -17.62 7.45 -14.92
N ALA A 572 -18.42 6.42 -14.89
CA ALA A 572 -18.13 5.30 -14.02
C ALA A 572 -16.95 4.47 -14.57
N ILE A 573 -17.00 4.07 -15.85
CA ILE A 573 -15.90 3.39 -16.54
C ILE A 573 -15.63 4.11 -17.87
N LYS A 574 -14.39 4.56 -18.06
CA LYS A 574 -13.96 5.23 -19.30
C LYS A 574 -12.66 4.66 -19.84
N ALA A 575 -12.66 4.27 -21.11
CA ALA A 575 -11.47 3.93 -21.86
C ALA A 575 -11.29 4.89 -23.05
N GLN A 576 -10.07 5.44 -23.24
CA GLN A 576 -9.77 6.23 -24.45
C GLN A 576 -9.53 5.34 -25.66
N GLY A 577 -9.00 4.13 -25.45
CA GLY A 577 -8.85 3.10 -26.48
C GLY A 577 -10.01 2.10 -26.46
N ASN A 578 -9.79 0.94 -27.06
CA ASN A 578 -10.77 -0.13 -27.09
C ASN A 578 -11.06 -0.65 -25.68
N LEU A 579 -12.34 -0.93 -25.41
CA LEU A 579 -12.79 -1.59 -24.20
C LEU A 579 -13.31 -2.99 -24.54
N THR A 580 -12.78 -4.02 -23.88
CA THR A 580 -13.22 -5.40 -24.02
C THR A 580 -13.68 -5.93 -22.66
N ILE A 581 -14.90 -6.43 -22.59
CA ILE A 581 -15.45 -7.12 -21.42
C ILE A 581 -15.60 -8.61 -21.77
N ASN A 582 -14.85 -9.48 -21.09
CA ASN A 582 -14.84 -10.92 -21.35
C ASN A 582 -15.69 -11.71 -20.34
N SER A 583 -15.65 -11.33 -19.08
CA SER A 583 -16.39 -11.96 -17.96
C SER A 583 -16.45 -10.97 -16.80
N GLY A 584 -17.09 -11.38 -15.70
CA GLY A 584 -17.24 -10.59 -14.47
C GLY A 584 -18.70 -10.20 -14.20
N THR A 585 -18.95 -9.84 -12.94
CA THR A 585 -20.21 -9.25 -12.48
C THR A 585 -20.01 -7.74 -12.35
N LEU A 586 -20.61 -6.96 -13.24
CA LEU A 586 -20.47 -5.51 -13.31
C LEU A 586 -21.78 -4.83 -12.91
N ARG A 587 -21.74 -3.94 -11.91
CA ARG A 587 -22.86 -3.11 -11.45
C ARG A 587 -22.41 -1.65 -11.51
N VAL A 588 -22.82 -0.94 -12.54
CA VAL A 588 -22.24 0.36 -12.93
C VAL A 588 -23.32 1.43 -12.93
N ASN A 589 -23.13 2.49 -12.13
CA ASN A 589 -24.16 3.50 -11.90
C ASN A 589 -23.63 4.93 -12.09
N CYS A 590 -24.33 5.76 -12.87
CA CYS A 590 -24.15 7.20 -12.92
C CYS A 590 -25.44 7.89 -12.45
N THR A 591 -25.41 8.50 -11.28
CA THR A 591 -26.60 8.97 -10.57
C THR A 591 -26.71 10.48 -10.41
N GLN A 592 -25.92 11.28 -11.17
CA GLN A 592 -26.02 12.73 -11.18
C GLN A 592 -27.45 13.19 -11.54
N THR A 593 -27.85 14.37 -11.03
CA THR A 593 -29.26 14.74 -11.06
C THR A 593 -29.58 15.97 -11.90
N GLN A 594 -28.63 16.85 -12.18
CA GLN A 594 -28.89 18.19 -12.73
C GLN A 594 -28.52 18.34 -14.20
N ASN A 595 -27.35 17.85 -14.60
CA ASN A 595 -26.81 18.08 -15.94
C ASN A 595 -26.73 16.79 -16.74
N GLU A 596 -26.75 16.92 -18.06
CA GLU A 596 -26.38 15.84 -18.98
C GLU A 596 -24.91 15.48 -18.83
N GLY A 597 -24.53 14.31 -19.30
CA GLY A 597 -23.18 13.73 -19.16
C GLY A 597 -23.13 12.76 -17.98
N GLY A 598 -22.57 11.63 -18.16
CA GLY A 598 -22.46 10.60 -17.13
C GLY A 598 -22.77 9.21 -17.66
N GLU A 599 -22.17 8.85 -18.80
CA GLU A 599 -22.22 7.48 -19.30
C GLU A 599 -21.56 6.54 -18.29
N CYS A 600 -22.23 5.41 -18.05
CA CYS A 600 -21.72 4.42 -17.10
C CYS A 600 -20.52 3.69 -17.68
N ILE A 601 -20.61 3.20 -18.91
CA ILE A 601 -19.54 2.48 -19.60
C ILE A 601 -19.28 3.21 -20.93
N GLU A 602 -18.11 3.84 -21.05
CA GLU A 602 -17.73 4.57 -22.24
C GLU A 602 -16.43 4.04 -22.86
N SER A 603 -16.45 3.72 -24.14
CA SER A 603 -15.25 3.55 -24.96
C SER A 603 -15.16 4.69 -26.00
N LYS A 604 -14.08 5.46 -25.97
CA LYS A 604 -13.81 6.46 -27.04
C LYS A 604 -13.36 5.83 -28.37
N ALA A 605 -13.37 4.50 -28.44
CA ALA A 605 -13.09 3.69 -29.62
C ALA A 605 -14.11 2.56 -29.76
N THR A 606 -13.70 1.31 -29.83
CA THR A 606 -14.58 0.14 -29.97
C THR A 606 -14.88 -0.49 -28.62
N LEU A 607 -16.15 -0.81 -28.37
CA LEU A 607 -16.58 -1.63 -27.25
C LEU A 607 -16.93 -3.04 -27.73
N THR A 608 -16.33 -4.06 -27.08
CA THR A 608 -16.63 -5.46 -27.35
C THR A 608 -17.03 -6.17 -26.04
N ILE A 609 -18.20 -6.76 -26.00
CA ILE A 609 -18.70 -7.56 -24.87
C ILE A 609 -18.76 -9.02 -25.31
N ASN A 610 -17.86 -9.84 -24.79
CA ASN A 610 -17.80 -11.28 -25.08
C ASN A 610 -18.59 -12.11 -24.07
N GLY A 611 -18.80 -11.59 -22.88
CA GLY A 611 -19.47 -12.26 -21.77
C GLY A 611 -19.67 -11.32 -20.59
N GLY A 612 -19.92 -11.87 -19.42
CA GLY A 612 -20.17 -11.14 -18.19
C GLY A 612 -21.66 -11.05 -17.82
N ASP A 613 -21.92 -10.61 -16.59
CA ASP A 613 -23.21 -10.21 -16.06
C ASP A 613 -23.15 -8.70 -15.78
N ILE A 614 -23.71 -7.91 -16.69
CA ILE A 614 -23.51 -6.46 -16.75
C ILE A 614 -24.83 -5.73 -16.52
N GLU A 615 -24.88 -4.87 -15.51
CA GLU A 615 -25.96 -3.92 -15.31
C GLU A 615 -25.41 -2.49 -15.27
N ALA A 616 -25.84 -1.65 -16.21
CA ALA A 616 -25.47 -0.25 -16.33
C ALA A 616 -26.71 0.65 -16.21
N TYR A 617 -26.69 1.58 -15.27
CA TYR A 617 -27.76 2.54 -15.05
C TYR A 617 -27.26 3.98 -15.10
N SER A 618 -27.75 4.76 -16.03
CA SER A 618 -27.51 6.20 -16.13
C SER A 618 -28.78 7.02 -15.90
N LYS A 619 -28.64 8.05 -15.10
CA LYS A 619 -29.77 8.94 -14.81
C LYS A 619 -29.94 10.07 -15.82
N LYS A 620 -28.90 10.46 -16.53
CA LYS A 620 -28.88 11.68 -17.32
C LYS A 620 -28.29 11.57 -18.74
N ASP A 621 -27.58 10.51 -19.02
CA ASP A 621 -26.89 10.30 -20.29
C ASP A 621 -26.99 8.81 -20.67
N ASP A 622 -26.31 8.37 -21.71
CA ASP A 622 -26.32 6.96 -22.13
C ASP A 622 -25.84 6.04 -21.01
N ALA A 623 -26.47 4.89 -20.87
CA ALA A 623 -25.95 3.92 -19.94
C ALA A 623 -24.65 3.29 -20.48
N VAL A 624 -24.59 3.00 -21.77
CA VAL A 624 -23.41 2.46 -22.44
C VAL A 624 -23.17 3.19 -23.76
N ASN A 625 -21.94 3.67 -23.97
CA ASN A 625 -21.57 4.41 -25.19
C ASN A 625 -20.30 3.86 -25.83
N ALA A 626 -20.31 3.70 -27.14
CA ALA A 626 -19.14 3.36 -27.96
C ALA A 626 -18.98 4.32 -29.12
N ARG A 627 -17.86 5.04 -29.20
CA ARG A 627 -17.66 6.07 -30.22
C ARG A 627 -17.53 5.50 -31.63
N THR A 628 -16.97 4.31 -31.85
CA THR A 628 -16.74 3.79 -33.20
C THR A 628 -17.57 2.56 -33.51
N ASN A 629 -17.44 1.49 -32.77
CA ASN A 629 -18.21 0.27 -33.00
C ASN A 629 -18.57 -0.38 -31.64
N LEU A 630 -19.72 -1.01 -31.61
CA LEU A 630 -20.18 -1.81 -30.49
C LEU A 630 -20.47 -3.23 -30.96
N THR A 631 -19.95 -4.24 -30.24
CA THR A 631 -20.20 -5.65 -30.53
C THR A 631 -20.55 -6.39 -29.26
N ILE A 632 -21.69 -7.07 -29.22
CA ILE A 632 -22.09 -7.98 -28.13
C ILE A 632 -22.11 -9.40 -28.67
N ASN A 633 -21.20 -10.23 -28.19
CA ASN A 633 -21.04 -11.64 -28.59
C ASN A 633 -21.71 -12.60 -27.61
N GLY A 634 -21.90 -12.18 -26.34
CA GLY A 634 -22.42 -13.04 -25.29
C GLY A 634 -22.66 -12.31 -23.98
N GLY A 635 -22.99 -13.06 -22.93
CA GLY A 635 -23.24 -12.55 -21.59
C GLY A 635 -24.71 -12.22 -21.31
N VAL A 636 -24.97 -11.75 -20.09
CA VAL A 636 -26.22 -11.14 -19.64
C VAL A 636 -25.98 -9.64 -19.52
N TYR A 637 -26.81 -8.88 -20.20
CA TYR A 637 -26.56 -7.44 -20.36
C TYR A 637 -27.86 -6.66 -20.10
N TYR A 638 -27.78 -5.72 -19.19
CA TYR A 638 -28.82 -4.72 -18.94
C TYR A 638 -28.23 -3.32 -18.99
N ALA A 639 -28.80 -2.47 -19.83
CA ALA A 639 -28.49 -1.05 -19.89
C ALA A 639 -29.80 -0.24 -19.75
N HIS A 640 -29.78 0.79 -18.91
CA HIS A 640 -30.94 1.64 -18.73
C HIS A 640 -30.55 3.10 -18.55
N SER A 641 -31.18 3.97 -19.31
CA SER A 641 -31.09 5.41 -19.11
C SER A 641 -32.47 6.01 -18.81
N ASP A 642 -32.53 6.88 -17.79
CA ASP A 642 -33.74 7.66 -17.49
C ASP A 642 -33.97 8.82 -18.46
N ALA A 643 -32.97 9.31 -19.19
CA ALA A 643 -33.00 10.55 -19.91
C ALA A 643 -32.39 10.53 -21.33
N ASN A 644 -31.64 9.50 -21.68
CA ASN A 644 -30.98 9.33 -22.98
C ASN A 644 -31.07 7.88 -23.44
N ASP A 645 -30.14 7.38 -24.25
CA ASP A 645 -30.17 6.04 -24.82
C ASP A 645 -29.72 4.97 -23.80
N GLY A 646 -30.33 3.79 -23.91
CA GLY A 646 -29.85 2.64 -23.14
C GLY A 646 -28.44 2.24 -23.57
N THR A 647 -28.30 2.07 -24.88
CA THR A 647 -27.00 1.74 -25.52
C THR A 647 -26.85 2.58 -26.79
N ASP A 648 -25.82 3.43 -26.81
CA ASP A 648 -25.48 4.26 -27.95
C ASP A 648 -24.18 3.80 -28.64
N CYS A 649 -24.16 3.86 -29.95
CA CYS A 649 -22.97 3.63 -30.77
C CYS A 649 -22.93 4.59 -31.94
N ASN A 650 -22.00 5.55 -31.95
CA ASN A 650 -21.85 6.49 -33.04
C ASN A 650 -21.32 5.86 -34.35
N GLY A 651 -21.10 4.54 -34.38
CA GLY A 651 -20.65 3.77 -35.52
C GLY A 651 -21.48 2.51 -35.74
N THR A 652 -20.85 1.39 -36.10
CA THR A 652 -21.60 0.15 -36.35
C THR A 652 -21.91 -0.64 -35.10
N MET A 653 -23.11 -1.19 -35.01
CA MET A 653 -23.54 -2.05 -33.91
C MET A 653 -23.74 -3.48 -34.39
N ALA A 654 -23.27 -4.47 -33.62
CA ALA A 654 -23.43 -5.88 -33.89
C ALA A 654 -23.90 -6.65 -32.62
N LEU A 655 -25.08 -7.24 -32.67
CA LEU A 655 -25.59 -8.14 -31.64
C LEU A 655 -25.50 -9.56 -32.17
N ASN A 656 -24.49 -10.30 -31.75
CA ASN A 656 -24.18 -11.64 -32.26
C ASN A 656 -24.65 -12.76 -31.33
N GLY A 657 -24.91 -12.45 -30.04
CA GLY A 657 -25.30 -13.43 -29.03
C GLY A 657 -25.60 -12.80 -27.69
N GLY A 658 -25.85 -13.62 -26.68
CA GLY A 658 -26.16 -13.18 -25.33
C GLY A 658 -27.66 -12.93 -25.08
N PHE A 659 -27.98 -12.49 -23.87
CA PHE A 659 -29.28 -12.02 -23.46
C PHE A 659 -29.20 -10.56 -23.07
N CYS A 660 -29.77 -9.66 -23.87
CA CYS A 660 -29.63 -8.22 -23.69
C CYS A 660 -30.98 -7.52 -23.52
N ILE A 661 -31.08 -6.67 -22.53
CA ILE A 661 -32.17 -5.70 -22.36
C ILE A 661 -31.52 -4.30 -22.35
N SER A 662 -31.98 -3.43 -23.25
CA SER A 662 -31.52 -2.04 -23.33
C SER A 662 -32.72 -1.11 -23.37
N ASN A 663 -32.80 -0.21 -22.38
CA ASN A 663 -33.94 0.70 -22.22
C ASN A 663 -33.46 2.17 -22.29
N GLY A 664 -33.89 2.86 -23.30
CA GLY A 664 -33.74 4.31 -23.42
C GLY A 664 -34.95 5.07 -22.90
N ALA A 665 -34.82 6.39 -22.86
CA ALA A 665 -35.88 7.30 -22.46
C ALA A 665 -36.99 7.50 -23.56
N ARG A 666 -37.78 8.54 -23.41
CA ARG A 666 -38.79 8.93 -24.42
C ARG A 666 -38.10 9.50 -25.66
N GLN A 667 -38.84 9.51 -26.76
CA GLN A 667 -38.37 10.10 -28.03
C GLN A 667 -37.65 11.46 -27.84
N PRO A 668 -36.47 11.64 -28.47
CA PRO A 668 -35.96 10.80 -29.59
C PRO A 668 -35.22 9.55 -29.16
N GLU A 669 -35.03 9.30 -27.89
CA GLU A 669 -34.08 8.33 -27.31
C GLU A 669 -34.47 6.87 -27.59
N GLU A 670 -33.47 5.98 -27.66
CA GLU A 670 -33.57 4.63 -28.15
C GLU A 670 -33.12 3.59 -27.11
N GLY A 671 -33.60 2.37 -27.24
CA GLY A 671 -33.00 1.24 -26.51
C GLY A 671 -31.63 0.89 -27.06
N PHE A 672 -31.52 0.73 -28.38
CA PHE A 672 -30.28 0.58 -29.12
C PHE A 672 -30.23 1.66 -30.19
N ASP A 673 -29.30 2.61 -30.06
CA ASP A 673 -29.01 3.63 -31.05
C ASP A 673 -27.69 3.38 -31.78
N CYS A 674 -27.62 3.54 -33.08
CA CYS A 674 -26.42 3.47 -33.89
C CYS A 674 -26.35 4.53 -34.97
N ASP A 675 -26.94 5.70 -34.77
CA ASP A 675 -26.83 6.89 -35.64
C ASP A 675 -27.07 6.63 -37.13
N ASN A 676 -28.02 5.77 -37.49
CA ASN A 676 -28.29 5.33 -38.86
C ASN A 676 -27.13 4.60 -39.56
N ASN A 677 -26.16 4.10 -38.82
CA ASN A 677 -25.10 3.25 -39.31
C ASN A 677 -25.54 1.78 -39.48
N GLN A 678 -24.64 0.90 -39.77
CA GLN A 678 -24.96 -0.53 -39.92
C GLN A 678 -25.31 -1.15 -38.55
N PHE A 679 -26.56 -1.60 -38.39
CA PHE A 679 -27.04 -2.32 -37.24
C PHE A 679 -27.26 -3.79 -37.59
N LYS A 680 -26.41 -4.68 -37.12
CA LYS A 680 -26.36 -6.11 -37.41
C LYS A 680 -26.87 -6.93 -36.24
N ILE A 681 -27.78 -7.88 -36.51
CA ILE A 681 -28.27 -8.86 -35.52
C ILE A 681 -28.14 -10.26 -36.12
N THR A 682 -27.39 -11.15 -35.47
CA THR A 682 -27.12 -12.50 -35.98
C THR A 682 -27.43 -13.61 -35.01
N GLY A 683 -27.65 -13.31 -33.72
CA GLY A 683 -27.96 -14.31 -32.69
C GLY A 683 -28.31 -13.66 -31.36
N GLY A 684 -28.73 -14.49 -30.39
CA GLY A 684 -29.08 -14.04 -29.03
C GLY A 684 -30.54 -13.63 -28.86
N THR A 685 -30.93 -13.32 -27.64
CA THR A 685 -32.20 -12.73 -27.28
C THR A 685 -32.01 -11.28 -26.90
N HIS A 686 -32.60 -10.35 -27.67
CA HIS A 686 -32.43 -8.94 -27.41
C HIS A 686 -33.76 -8.22 -27.34
N ILE A 687 -33.88 -7.36 -26.32
CA ILE A 687 -34.99 -6.47 -26.07
C ILE A 687 -34.45 -5.04 -26.00
N GLY A 688 -34.82 -4.21 -26.96
CA GLY A 688 -34.54 -2.77 -26.90
C GLY A 688 -35.85 -2.01 -26.75
N THR A 689 -35.95 -1.08 -25.75
CA THR A 689 -37.15 -0.25 -25.60
C THR A 689 -36.75 1.20 -25.45
N GLY A 690 -37.50 2.10 -26.09
CA GLY A 690 -37.30 3.54 -26.02
C GLY A 690 -38.40 4.31 -26.74
N GLY A 691 -38.25 5.61 -26.89
CA GLY A 691 -39.10 6.44 -27.72
C GLY A 691 -38.93 6.14 -29.20
N GLY A 692 -37.78 5.61 -29.60
CA GLY A 692 -37.42 5.14 -30.93
C GLY A 692 -36.64 3.82 -30.91
N THR A 693 -36.11 3.42 -32.05
CA THR A 693 -35.09 2.36 -32.21
C THR A 693 -34.42 2.51 -33.57
N SER A 694 -33.12 2.41 -33.63
CA SER A 694 -32.38 2.33 -34.87
C SER A 694 -32.87 1.15 -35.71
N ASN A 695 -32.80 1.31 -37.04
CA ASN A 695 -33.34 0.30 -37.95
C ASN A 695 -32.27 -0.78 -38.21
N PRO A 696 -32.53 -2.06 -37.88
CA PRO A 696 -31.61 -3.14 -38.23
C PRO A 696 -31.41 -3.23 -39.75
N THR A 697 -30.12 -3.38 -40.17
CA THR A 697 -29.71 -3.42 -41.56
C THR A 697 -30.00 -4.80 -42.12
N THR A 698 -31.11 -4.93 -42.85
CA THR A 698 -31.66 -6.24 -43.28
C THR A 698 -30.70 -7.11 -44.09
N SER A 699 -29.76 -6.49 -44.81
CA SER A 699 -28.81 -7.18 -45.67
C SER A 699 -27.68 -7.92 -44.90
N VAL A 700 -27.52 -7.60 -43.62
CA VAL A 700 -26.49 -8.19 -42.73
C VAL A 700 -27.05 -8.92 -41.53
N CYS A 701 -28.34 -8.75 -41.25
CA CYS A 701 -29.05 -9.50 -40.20
C CYS A 701 -29.40 -10.93 -40.70
N THR A 702 -29.23 -11.91 -39.82
CA THR A 702 -29.61 -13.32 -40.13
C THR A 702 -30.71 -13.85 -39.22
N GLN A 703 -31.02 -13.16 -38.12
CA GLN A 703 -32.07 -13.51 -37.19
C GLN A 703 -33.27 -12.57 -37.38
N PRO A 704 -34.51 -13.09 -37.42
CA PRO A 704 -35.70 -12.26 -37.56
C PRO A 704 -35.93 -11.34 -36.37
N ILE A 705 -36.49 -10.17 -36.64
CA ILE A 705 -36.67 -9.08 -35.68
C ILE A 705 -38.11 -8.59 -35.75
N LEU A 706 -38.74 -8.41 -34.58
CA LEU A 706 -40.00 -7.74 -34.43
C LEU A 706 -39.79 -6.31 -33.95
N LYS A 707 -40.19 -5.31 -34.74
CA LYS A 707 -40.27 -3.92 -34.32
C LYS A 707 -41.72 -3.66 -33.88
N ILE A 708 -41.94 -3.58 -32.55
CA ILE A 708 -43.26 -3.55 -31.94
C ILE A 708 -43.58 -2.12 -31.49
N ASN A 709 -44.53 -1.48 -32.15
CA ASN A 709 -45.07 -0.18 -31.72
C ASN A 709 -46.08 -0.43 -30.60
N THR A 710 -45.75 0.03 -29.38
CA THR A 710 -46.54 -0.22 -28.17
C THR A 710 -46.62 1.02 -27.30
N GLN A 711 -46.94 0.89 -26.03
CA GLN A 711 -46.98 2.01 -25.08
C GLN A 711 -46.18 1.74 -23.84
N SER A 712 -45.70 2.80 -23.25
CA SER A 712 -44.99 2.79 -21.95
C SER A 712 -45.82 2.08 -20.89
N GLY A 713 -45.22 1.16 -20.18
CA GLY A 713 -45.83 0.36 -19.11
C GLY A 713 -46.67 -0.83 -19.57
N TYR A 714 -46.83 -1.08 -20.89
CA TYR A 714 -47.58 -2.24 -21.37
C TYR A 714 -46.83 -3.56 -21.11
N ALA A 715 -47.61 -4.59 -20.78
CA ALA A 715 -47.11 -5.97 -20.78
C ALA A 715 -47.22 -6.54 -22.20
N ILE A 716 -46.16 -7.14 -22.69
CA ILE A 716 -46.07 -7.81 -24.00
C ILE A 716 -45.80 -9.30 -23.75
N GLN A 717 -46.57 -10.16 -24.46
CA GLN A 717 -46.26 -11.59 -24.49
C GLN A 717 -46.21 -12.09 -25.94
N ILE A 718 -45.09 -12.70 -26.32
CA ILE A 718 -44.88 -13.23 -27.69
C ILE A 718 -44.92 -14.74 -27.62
N LEU A 719 -45.81 -15.36 -28.49
CA LEU A 719 -46.00 -16.77 -28.52
C LEU A 719 -45.88 -17.29 -29.97
N LYS A 720 -45.54 -18.58 -30.09
CA LYS A 720 -45.68 -19.34 -31.32
C LYS A 720 -47.18 -19.59 -31.58
N SER A 721 -47.52 -19.97 -32.79
CA SER A 721 -48.89 -20.25 -33.18
C SER A 721 -49.51 -21.43 -32.40
N ASP A 722 -48.71 -22.34 -31.85
CA ASP A 722 -49.12 -23.44 -30.97
C ASP A 722 -49.34 -23.03 -29.50
N GLY A 723 -49.11 -21.75 -29.16
CA GLY A 723 -49.28 -21.22 -27.83
C GLY A 723 -48.01 -21.26 -26.96
N THR A 724 -46.89 -21.78 -27.46
CA THR A 724 -45.63 -21.80 -26.73
C THR A 724 -45.12 -20.35 -26.53
N VAL A 725 -44.84 -19.95 -25.28
CA VAL A 725 -44.39 -18.64 -24.93
C VAL A 725 -42.89 -18.49 -25.28
N ILE A 726 -42.53 -17.46 -26.03
CA ILE A 726 -41.15 -17.08 -26.35
C ILE A 726 -40.67 -16.01 -25.37
N CYS A 727 -41.49 -14.98 -25.15
CA CYS A 727 -41.12 -13.83 -24.32
C CYS A 727 -42.35 -13.33 -23.54
N THR A 728 -42.15 -12.99 -22.28
CA THR A 728 -43.08 -12.17 -21.50
C THR A 728 -42.29 -11.01 -20.91
N TYR A 729 -42.63 -9.79 -21.31
CA TYR A 729 -41.94 -8.58 -20.97
C TYR A 729 -42.86 -7.45 -20.54
N LYS A 730 -42.56 -6.79 -19.45
CA LYS A 730 -43.21 -5.57 -19.00
C LYS A 730 -42.36 -4.36 -19.46
N CYS A 731 -42.85 -3.62 -20.43
CA CYS A 731 -42.19 -2.41 -20.91
C CYS A 731 -41.99 -1.42 -19.77
N PRO A 732 -40.86 -0.70 -19.74
CA PRO A 732 -40.58 0.30 -18.69
C PRO A 732 -41.61 1.43 -18.78
N THR A 733 -41.83 2.10 -17.65
CA THR A 733 -42.54 3.36 -17.62
C THR A 733 -41.53 4.47 -17.95
N LEU A 734 -41.56 4.96 -19.18
CA LEU A 734 -40.61 5.98 -19.65
C LEU A 734 -40.84 7.29 -18.93
N SER A 735 -39.75 7.78 -18.32
CA SER A 735 -39.62 9.13 -17.75
C SER A 735 -38.67 9.95 -18.63
N GLY A 736 -38.62 11.23 -18.49
CA GLY A 736 -37.71 12.10 -19.25
C GLY A 736 -38.19 12.30 -20.69
N GLY A 737 -37.30 12.55 -21.57
CA GLY A 737 -37.52 12.99 -22.92
C GLY A 737 -37.36 14.54 -22.97
N GLY A 738 -36.14 14.94 -23.24
CA GLY A 738 -35.71 16.31 -23.30
C GLY A 738 -36.29 17.01 -24.53
N GLY A 739 -36.47 18.23 -24.44
CA GLY A 739 -36.47 19.13 -25.53
C GLY A 739 -37.75 19.25 -26.35
N GLY A 740 -38.72 19.96 -25.81
CA GLY A 740 -39.49 20.96 -26.53
C GLY A 740 -40.21 20.61 -27.84
N TRP A 741 -40.34 19.37 -28.21
CA TRP A 741 -41.16 18.97 -29.34
C TRP A 741 -42.61 18.80 -28.90
N PRO A 742 -43.55 19.54 -29.48
CA PRO A 742 -44.97 19.37 -29.18
C PRO A 742 -45.44 18.01 -29.76
N GLY A 743 -45.63 17.03 -28.91
CA GLY A 743 -46.20 15.75 -29.34
C GLY A 743 -45.77 14.52 -28.58
N GLY A 744 -45.14 14.63 -27.41
CA GLY A 744 -44.71 13.53 -26.58
C GLY A 744 -45.90 12.63 -26.16
N GLY A 745 -46.28 11.67 -27.01
CA GLY A 745 -47.23 10.62 -26.71
C GLY A 745 -46.64 9.54 -25.79
N SER A 746 -47.49 8.67 -25.25
CA SER A 746 -47.12 7.48 -24.50
C SER A 746 -46.52 6.37 -25.38
N GLY A 747 -46.18 6.65 -26.62
CA GLY A 747 -45.64 5.70 -27.60
C GLY A 747 -44.25 5.16 -27.13
N LEU A 748 -44.07 3.89 -27.34
CA LEU A 748 -42.83 3.18 -27.11
C LEU A 748 -42.59 2.23 -28.29
N VAL A 749 -41.35 2.16 -28.71
CA VAL A 749 -40.95 1.13 -29.69
C VAL A 749 -40.15 0.06 -28.96
N MET A 750 -40.57 -1.20 -29.14
CA MET A 750 -39.82 -2.35 -28.66
C MET A 750 -39.22 -3.09 -29.84
N LEU A 751 -37.89 -3.19 -29.87
CA LEU A 751 -37.17 -4.11 -30.75
C LEU A 751 -37.05 -5.43 -30.01
N PHE A 752 -37.52 -6.50 -30.64
CA PHE A 752 -37.40 -7.86 -30.08
C PHE A 752 -36.84 -8.81 -31.10
N THR A 753 -35.88 -9.61 -30.70
CA THR A 753 -35.35 -10.71 -31.49
C THR A 753 -34.98 -11.90 -30.58
N ASP A 754 -35.16 -13.11 -31.06
CA ASP A 754 -34.90 -14.35 -30.34
C ASP A 754 -34.58 -15.46 -31.37
N PRO A 755 -33.69 -16.43 -31.07
CA PRO A 755 -33.40 -17.56 -31.97
C PRO A 755 -34.63 -18.42 -32.35
N GLN A 756 -35.71 -18.34 -31.58
CA GLN A 756 -36.95 -19.08 -31.88
C GLN A 756 -37.83 -18.38 -32.92
N LEU A 757 -37.54 -17.13 -33.27
CA LEU A 757 -38.20 -16.46 -34.39
C LEU A 757 -37.63 -16.98 -35.72
N GLN A 758 -38.54 -17.33 -36.64
CA GLN A 758 -38.18 -17.88 -37.96
C GLN A 758 -38.97 -17.17 -39.05
N THR A 759 -38.32 -16.92 -40.17
CA THR A 759 -38.96 -16.37 -41.37
C THR A 759 -39.94 -17.40 -41.93
N GLY A 760 -41.13 -16.98 -42.37
CA GLY A 760 -42.22 -17.81 -42.88
C GLY A 760 -43.15 -18.35 -41.80
N GLN A 761 -42.91 -18.09 -40.52
CA GLN A 761 -43.76 -18.52 -39.40
C GLN A 761 -44.63 -17.37 -38.91
N SER A 762 -45.76 -17.78 -38.26
CA SER A 762 -46.71 -16.85 -37.61
C SER A 762 -46.56 -16.90 -36.10
N TYR A 763 -46.70 -15.72 -35.47
CA TYR A 763 -46.57 -15.54 -34.03
C TYR A 763 -47.78 -14.74 -33.51
N ILE A 764 -48.11 -14.91 -32.25
CA ILE A 764 -49.14 -14.15 -31.55
C ILE A 764 -48.44 -13.13 -30.62
N VAL A 765 -48.77 -11.86 -30.76
CA VAL A 765 -48.29 -10.81 -29.85
C VAL A 765 -49.49 -10.34 -29.03
N LYS A 766 -49.47 -10.64 -27.73
CA LYS A 766 -50.45 -10.14 -26.74
C LYS A 766 -49.90 -8.86 -26.11
N TYR A 767 -50.74 -7.88 -25.85
CA TYR A 767 -50.34 -6.60 -25.28
C TYR A 767 -51.40 -6.01 -24.36
N ASN A 768 -50.96 -5.09 -23.45
CA ASN A 768 -51.85 -4.38 -22.50
C ASN A 768 -52.63 -5.34 -21.56
N GLY A 769 -52.08 -6.50 -21.24
CA GLY A 769 -52.65 -7.45 -20.26
C GLY A 769 -51.96 -7.33 -18.90
N THR A 770 -52.26 -8.27 -18.03
CA THR A 770 -51.69 -8.40 -16.69
C THR A 770 -50.85 -9.64 -16.62
N ILE A 771 -49.59 -9.45 -16.16
CA ILE A 771 -48.67 -10.54 -15.88
C ILE A 771 -48.81 -10.93 -14.40
N ASN A 772 -48.96 -12.24 -14.13
CA ASN A 772 -48.99 -12.77 -12.77
C ASN A 772 -48.05 -13.95 -12.64
N GLY A 773 -47.40 -14.08 -11.50
CA GLY A 773 -46.42 -15.13 -11.21
C GLY A 773 -45.09 -14.98 -11.96
N GLY A 774 -44.29 -16.01 -11.90
CA GLY A 774 -42.92 -16.03 -12.47
C GLY A 774 -41.88 -15.25 -11.66
N THR A 775 -40.63 -15.29 -12.16
CA THR A 775 -39.51 -14.50 -11.66
C THR A 775 -39.25 -13.36 -12.64
N GLU A 776 -39.23 -12.16 -12.11
CA GLU A 776 -38.99 -10.93 -12.88
C GLU A 776 -37.53 -10.52 -12.80
N TRP A 777 -36.94 -10.14 -13.95
CA TRP A 777 -35.65 -9.49 -14.05
C TRP A 777 -35.74 -8.36 -15.09
N HIS A 778 -35.67 -7.13 -14.64
CA HIS A 778 -35.74 -5.92 -15.47
C HIS A 778 -36.86 -5.87 -16.49
N GLY A 779 -38.05 -6.32 -16.06
CA GLY A 779 -39.26 -6.40 -16.89
C GLY A 779 -39.42 -7.73 -17.65
N TYR A 780 -38.39 -8.56 -17.73
CA TYR A 780 -38.43 -9.90 -18.32
C TYR A 780 -38.89 -10.95 -17.30
N TYR A 781 -39.90 -11.77 -17.67
CA TYR A 781 -40.49 -12.76 -16.77
C TYR A 781 -40.21 -14.17 -17.24
N THR A 782 -39.80 -15.03 -16.33
CA THR A 782 -39.51 -16.45 -16.55
C THR A 782 -40.26 -17.34 -15.57
N GLY A 783 -40.31 -18.65 -15.83
CA GLY A 783 -40.97 -19.66 -14.96
C GLY A 783 -42.47 -19.71 -15.16
N ASN A 784 -43.21 -19.92 -14.07
CA ASN A 784 -44.69 -20.07 -14.11
C ASN A 784 -45.41 -18.73 -14.26
N VAL A 785 -45.36 -18.18 -15.46
CA VAL A 785 -45.97 -16.90 -15.80
C VAL A 785 -47.36 -17.11 -16.42
N THR A 786 -48.32 -16.35 -15.94
CA THR A 786 -49.66 -16.31 -16.56
C THR A 786 -49.89 -14.88 -17.08
N TYR A 787 -50.51 -14.80 -18.26
CA TYR A 787 -50.91 -13.57 -18.89
C TYR A 787 -52.40 -13.51 -19.09
N SER A 788 -53.08 -12.49 -18.56
CA SER A 788 -54.53 -12.39 -18.60
C SER A 788 -54.99 -11.03 -19.12
N GLY A 789 -56.12 -10.99 -19.80
CA GLY A 789 -56.68 -9.74 -20.39
C GLY A 789 -55.86 -9.19 -21.54
N GLY A 790 -56.07 -7.91 -21.83
CA GLY A 790 -55.44 -7.22 -22.94
C GLY A 790 -55.98 -7.55 -24.31
N SER A 791 -55.22 -7.21 -25.34
CA SER A 791 -55.49 -7.47 -26.75
C SER A 791 -54.40 -8.35 -27.36
N GLN A 792 -54.65 -8.92 -28.53
CA GLN A 792 -53.61 -9.67 -29.27
C GLN A 792 -53.68 -9.36 -30.78
N THR A 793 -52.58 -9.59 -31.46
CA THR A 793 -52.48 -9.57 -32.92
C THR A 793 -51.65 -10.75 -33.42
N THR A 794 -52.00 -11.26 -34.60
CA THR A 794 -51.20 -12.29 -35.29
C THR A 794 -50.24 -11.63 -36.23
N VAL A 795 -48.96 -12.03 -36.18
CA VAL A 795 -47.87 -11.47 -36.98
C VAL A 795 -47.27 -12.58 -37.85
N ASN A 796 -47.21 -12.34 -39.16
CA ASN A 796 -46.49 -13.23 -40.08
C ASN A 796 -45.08 -12.68 -40.36
N VAL A 797 -44.06 -13.39 -39.96
CA VAL A 797 -42.66 -12.99 -40.11
C VAL A 797 -42.19 -13.35 -41.52
N ASN A 798 -42.46 -12.50 -42.51
CA ASN A 798 -42.15 -12.72 -43.92
C ASN A 798 -40.83 -12.03 -44.35
N ALA A 799 -40.24 -11.23 -43.49
CA ALA A 799 -39.01 -10.50 -43.72
C ALA A 799 -38.11 -10.53 -42.45
N ILE A 800 -36.86 -10.20 -42.60
CA ILE A 800 -35.89 -10.07 -41.49
C ILE A 800 -36.40 -9.09 -40.42
N VAL A 801 -36.99 -7.96 -40.84
CA VAL A 801 -37.60 -6.99 -39.91
C VAL A 801 -39.10 -6.97 -40.19
N THR A 802 -39.91 -7.19 -39.19
CA THR A 802 -41.38 -7.17 -39.27
C THR A 802 -41.92 -6.19 -38.26
N THR A 803 -42.67 -5.18 -38.74
CA THR A 803 -43.32 -4.18 -37.88
C THR A 803 -44.63 -4.73 -37.33
N VAL A 804 -44.89 -4.51 -36.04
CA VAL A 804 -46.10 -4.96 -35.31
C VAL A 804 -46.73 -3.76 -34.60
N ASN A 805 -48.01 -3.59 -34.73
CA ASN A 805 -48.78 -2.59 -33.96
C ASN A 805 -49.45 -3.27 -32.77
N ALA A 806 -49.00 -2.95 -31.56
CA ALA A 806 -49.47 -3.49 -30.28
C ALA A 806 -49.96 -2.34 -29.36
N GLY A 807 -50.91 -1.59 -29.83
CA GLY A 807 -51.54 -0.49 -29.09
C GLY A 807 -50.81 0.85 -29.17
N GLY A 808 -49.68 0.94 -29.86
CA GLY A 808 -48.98 2.19 -30.16
C GLY A 808 -49.50 2.83 -31.45
N SER A 809 -49.52 4.12 -31.56
CA SER A 809 -49.68 4.83 -32.83
C SER A 809 -48.33 4.78 -33.55
N GLY A 810 -48.24 4.00 -34.64
CA GLY A 810 -47.04 4.03 -35.50
C GLY A 810 -46.86 5.45 -36.08
N TRP A 811 -45.61 5.91 -36.06
CA TRP A 811 -45.12 7.09 -36.78
C TRP A 811 -44.63 6.68 -38.18
#